data_9bdcb7e6f796ad0582b5323d8db86078
#
_entry.id   9bdcb7e6f796ad0582b5323d8db86078
#
_cell.length_a   1.000
_cell.length_b   1.000
_cell.length_c   1.000
_cell.angle_alpha   90.00
_cell.angle_beta   90.00
_cell.angle_gamma   90.00
#
_symmetry.space_group_name_H-M   'P 1'
#
loop_
_entity.id
_entity.type
_entity.pdbx_description
1 polymer ?
#
loop_
_entity_poly.entity_id
_entity_poly.type
_entity_poly.pdbx_seq_one_letter_code
_entity_poly.pdbx_strand_id
1 'polypeptide(L)'
;MTSRLPARPHTAFVTVVATCALLLGACTSGDDTDDGDGGGDGGDTPMTTDATPVVADRTDPLPVVTPTPRELRWLGPDVLVSPTVTIDVEADADPAAVDVVREVLDGAGAGEVIVTGDADGSNADEDADASSDADGSNEGEGEDDPSDGPGLTVVVGTIGGPAVDEALDTAGVVVPPDLPAEGYALAAVEMSDGSATVVLGGADATGTFYAAQTLRQLTGDGAVAGVGIVDHPTMVHRGSIEGFYGSPWTTDERLDQLAFYGELKLNTYIYAPKDDPYHRAQWRDPYPADRAAGLSQLIETAAANHVKVTFAVSPGVSICYSDPADVAALTAKLEAVHALGVRSFSIALDDIDHTVWHCPGDAAAYGPPSTGAAAQAQVGLLNALQSGFVATHPGTEPLQMVPTEYRGTSDSPYRAVLRERLDPAIEVMWTGVYVVPAEITVAQAQEAATTFGRPLYVWDNTPVNDFPPTEGRLILAPYARREAGLSAHVTGIVLNPMNQAAASKVQLVGGADFAWNDAAYDPARAHRAAADHLAAGDPRTTEALLAFFDLQNLAPTSASSGIVSQPQAPALALQVAAFRTSWDAGDRQAAIDALRPHADQIAAAPDLIRTNVADAGFVADCGPWLDATALWGQALVATLDGLAATVAGDGTGAAAFGARADELAAQAAAIRTIPGETKPEGPVRVGDGVLDDFIASAPGLA
;
A
#
# COMPACT_ATOMS: atom_id res chain seq x y z
N MET A 1 37.71 -28.41 -36.92
CA MET A 1 36.62 -29.32 -37.26
C MET A 1 35.32 -28.56 -37.11
N THR A 2 34.75 -28.16 -38.21
CA THR A 2 33.54 -27.35 -38.38
C THR A 2 32.33 -28.23 -38.27
N SER A 3 31.40 -27.90 -37.37
CA SER A 3 30.08 -28.52 -37.32
C SER A 3 29.01 -27.43 -37.42
N ARG A 4 28.18 -27.56 -38.46
CA ARG A 4 27.09 -26.65 -38.84
C ARG A 4 25.85 -26.90 -38.01
N LEU A 5 25.20 -25.81 -37.54
CA LEU A 5 23.85 -25.81 -36.97
C LEU A 5 22.77 -25.89 -38.09
N PRO A 6 21.65 -26.58 -37.89
CA PRO A 6 20.53 -26.57 -38.84
C PRO A 6 19.55 -25.41 -38.56
N ALA A 7 18.93 -24.95 -39.65
CA ALA A 7 17.98 -23.85 -39.73
C ALA A 7 16.63 -24.18 -39.10
N ARG A 8 16.00 -23.16 -38.49
CA ARG A 8 14.64 -23.17 -37.98
C ARG A 8 13.59 -22.92 -39.06
N PRO A 9 12.42 -23.54 -39.02
CA PRO A 9 11.30 -23.17 -39.89
C PRO A 9 10.49 -22.02 -39.28
N HIS A 10 10.07 -21.09 -40.14
CA HIS A 10 9.13 -20.01 -39.85
C HIS A 10 7.71 -20.55 -39.65
N THR A 11 7.08 -20.27 -38.53
CA THR A 11 5.64 -20.51 -38.35
C THR A 11 4.90 -19.17 -38.47
N ALA A 12 3.97 -19.11 -39.40
CA ALA A 12 3.13 -17.97 -39.69
C ALA A 12 2.03 -17.83 -38.62
N PHE A 13 1.85 -16.63 -38.10
CA PHE A 13 0.70 -16.26 -37.27
C PHE A 13 -0.51 -15.98 -38.15
N VAL A 14 -1.58 -16.71 -37.94
CA VAL A 14 -2.92 -16.43 -38.49
C VAL A 14 -3.69 -15.60 -37.47
N THR A 15 -4.03 -14.37 -37.85
CA THR A 15 -4.89 -13.46 -37.06
C THR A 15 -6.35 -13.85 -37.33
N VAL A 16 -7.05 -14.30 -36.33
CA VAL A 16 -8.53 -14.49 -36.37
C VAL A 16 -9.20 -13.24 -35.82
N VAL A 17 -9.87 -12.53 -36.71
CA VAL A 17 -10.78 -11.43 -36.38
C VAL A 17 -12.16 -12.02 -36.08
N ALA A 18 -12.64 -11.94 -34.87
CA ALA A 18 -14.00 -12.29 -34.50
C ALA A 18 -14.90 -11.06 -34.60
N THR A 19 -15.83 -11.09 -35.53
CA THR A 19 -16.88 -10.08 -35.74
C THR A 19 -18.10 -10.50 -34.92
N CYS A 20 -18.45 -9.73 -33.86
CA CYS A 20 -19.74 -9.87 -33.20
C CYS A 20 -20.81 -9.03 -33.90
N ALA A 21 -21.85 -9.68 -34.39
CA ALA A 21 -23.04 -9.05 -34.97
C ALA A 21 -24.05 -8.73 -33.89
N LEU A 22 -24.51 -7.47 -33.88
CA LEU A 22 -25.63 -7.00 -33.10
C LEU A 22 -26.96 -7.54 -33.67
N LEU A 23 -27.79 -8.13 -32.85
CA LEU A 23 -29.20 -8.42 -33.13
C LEU A 23 -30.06 -7.46 -32.33
N LEU A 24 -30.68 -6.50 -33.06
CA LEU A 24 -31.79 -5.68 -32.60
C LEU A 24 -33.07 -6.49 -32.68
N GLY A 25 -33.75 -6.65 -31.56
CA GLY A 25 -35.11 -7.17 -31.47
C GLY A 25 -36.09 -6.08 -31.06
N ALA A 26 -36.90 -5.66 -31.98
CA ALA A 26 -38.01 -4.74 -31.75
C ALA A 26 -39.23 -5.52 -31.19
N CYS A 27 -39.85 -5.03 -30.12
CA CYS A 27 -41.19 -5.46 -29.74
C CYS A 27 -42.16 -4.28 -29.78
N THR A 28 -43.22 -4.51 -30.47
CA THR A 28 -44.32 -3.61 -30.80
C THR A 28 -45.30 -3.46 -29.63
N SER A 29 -45.85 -2.26 -29.52
CA SER A 29 -46.96 -1.84 -28.70
C SER A 29 -48.26 -2.60 -28.99
N GLY A 30 -49.03 -2.89 -27.94
CA GLY A 30 -50.44 -3.26 -28.00
C GLY A 30 -51.22 -2.40 -27.02
N ASP A 31 -52.06 -1.56 -27.55
CA ASP A 31 -53.16 -0.83 -26.89
C ASP A 31 -54.28 -1.81 -26.57
N ASP A 32 -54.82 -1.72 -25.36
CA ASP A 32 -56.22 -2.08 -25.13
C ASP A 32 -56.78 -1.24 -23.97
N THR A 33 -57.78 -0.44 -24.35
CA THR A 33 -58.68 0.32 -23.49
C THR A 33 -59.74 -0.61 -22.92
N ASP A 34 -60.04 -0.49 -21.62
CA ASP A 34 -61.41 -0.81 -21.15
C ASP A 34 -61.80 0.06 -19.93
N ASP A 35 -62.96 0.69 -20.06
CA ASP A 35 -63.63 1.54 -19.09
C ASP A 35 -64.29 0.73 -18.00
N GLY A 36 -64.21 1.18 -16.72
CA GLY A 36 -64.97 0.60 -15.62
C GLY A 36 -65.08 1.51 -14.41
N ASP A 37 -66.17 2.25 -14.40
CA ASP A 37 -66.69 3.14 -13.35
C ASP A 37 -66.98 2.36 -12.03
N GLY A 38 -66.69 2.95 -10.85
CA GLY A 38 -67.14 2.44 -9.56
C GLY A 38 -66.56 3.22 -8.38
N GLY A 39 -67.27 4.26 -7.94
CA GLY A 39 -66.92 5.09 -6.78
C GLY A 39 -67.02 4.39 -5.44
N GLY A 40 -66.37 4.98 -4.43
CA GLY A 40 -66.63 4.73 -3.02
C GLY A 40 -65.48 5.01 -2.06
N ASP A 41 -65.63 6.11 -1.41
CA ASP A 41 -65.38 6.38 0.00
C ASP A 41 -63.94 6.60 0.52
N GLY A 42 -63.78 7.76 1.14
CA GLY A 42 -62.54 8.31 1.70
C GLY A 42 -62.08 7.59 2.96
N GLY A 43 -60.83 7.47 3.03
CA GLY A 43 -60.03 7.21 4.23
C GLY A 43 -58.67 7.82 4.02
N ASP A 44 -58.46 9.01 4.60
CA ASP A 44 -57.13 9.63 4.73
C ASP A 44 -56.21 8.69 5.52
N THR A 45 -55.39 7.96 4.79
CA THR A 45 -54.17 7.35 5.33
C THR A 45 -53.04 8.28 4.88
N PRO A 46 -52.14 8.72 5.74
CA PRO A 46 -50.97 9.47 5.30
C PRO A 46 -50.18 8.58 4.34
N MET A 47 -50.05 8.98 3.08
CA MET A 47 -49.09 8.41 2.17
C MET A 47 -47.71 8.76 2.71
N THR A 48 -47.07 7.82 3.37
CA THR A 48 -45.60 7.80 3.38
C THR A 48 -45.20 7.54 1.93
N THR A 49 -44.76 8.59 1.24
CA THR A 49 -44.08 8.42 -0.03
C THR A 49 -42.78 7.75 0.27
N ASP A 50 -42.63 6.44 0.01
CA ASP A 50 -41.37 5.76 0.07
C ASP A 50 -40.38 6.50 -0.85
N ALA A 51 -39.39 7.15 -0.26
CA ALA A 51 -38.34 7.85 -1.00
C ALA A 51 -37.52 6.82 -1.81
N THR A 52 -37.23 7.13 -3.06
CA THR A 52 -36.44 6.25 -3.93
C THR A 52 -35.14 6.95 -4.36
N PRO A 53 -34.04 6.19 -4.59
CA PRO A 53 -32.78 6.78 -5.05
C PRO A 53 -32.93 7.55 -6.36
N VAL A 54 -32.23 8.69 -6.43
CA VAL A 54 -32.12 9.49 -7.67
C VAL A 54 -31.08 8.83 -8.57
N VAL A 55 -31.53 8.31 -9.72
CA VAL A 55 -30.65 7.69 -10.70
C VAL A 55 -30.28 8.73 -11.77
N ALA A 56 -29.00 8.94 -11.99
CA ALA A 56 -28.48 9.78 -13.06
C ALA A 56 -27.54 8.98 -13.98
N ASP A 57 -27.76 9.09 -15.29
CA ASP A 57 -26.81 8.55 -16.27
C ASP A 57 -25.54 9.42 -16.26
N ARG A 58 -24.49 8.95 -15.61
CA ARG A 58 -23.17 9.61 -15.57
C ARG A 58 -22.24 9.00 -16.61
N THR A 59 -21.56 9.86 -17.36
CA THR A 59 -20.54 9.50 -18.34
C THR A 59 -19.12 9.87 -17.87
N ASP A 60 -19.02 10.50 -16.70
CA ASP A 60 -17.75 10.88 -16.10
C ASP A 60 -16.94 9.63 -15.74
N PRO A 61 -15.61 9.72 -15.75
CA PRO A 61 -14.78 8.64 -15.21
C PRO A 61 -15.15 8.35 -13.75
N LEU A 62 -15.16 7.07 -13.39
CA LEU A 62 -15.32 6.67 -11.99
C LEU A 62 -14.19 7.25 -11.12
N PRO A 63 -14.47 7.57 -9.84
CA PRO A 63 -13.43 8.01 -8.91
C PRO A 63 -12.35 6.94 -8.79
N VAL A 64 -11.11 7.40 -8.59
CA VAL A 64 -9.97 6.51 -8.34
C VAL A 64 -9.95 6.18 -6.85
N VAL A 65 -10.06 4.90 -6.53
CA VAL A 65 -9.94 4.38 -5.16
C VAL A 65 -8.73 3.44 -5.11
N THR A 66 -7.91 3.60 -4.09
CA THR A 66 -6.69 2.78 -3.86
C THR A 66 -6.70 2.24 -2.43
N PRO A 67 -6.64 0.93 -2.23
CA PRO A 67 -6.59 -0.16 -3.22
C PRO A 67 -7.81 -0.23 -4.14
N THR A 68 -7.56 -0.73 -5.36
CA THR A 68 -8.58 -0.80 -6.43
C THR A 68 -9.71 -1.75 -6.05
N PRO A 69 -10.96 -1.28 -5.93
CA PRO A 69 -12.09 -2.11 -5.58
C PRO A 69 -12.39 -3.16 -6.66
N ARG A 70 -13.03 -4.26 -6.25
CA ARG A 70 -13.50 -5.29 -7.18
C ARG A 70 -14.70 -4.83 -8.00
N GLU A 71 -15.63 -4.15 -7.35
CA GLU A 71 -16.81 -3.57 -7.98
C GLU A 71 -16.95 -2.11 -7.55
N LEU A 72 -17.01 -1.22 -8.52
CA LEU A 72 -17.28 0.22 -8.34
C LEU A 72 -18.15 0.69 -9.47
N ARG A 73 -19.29 1.31 -9.17
CA ARG A 73 -20.23 1.82 -10.17
C ARG A 73 -20.90 3.11 -9.72
N TRP A 74 -21.27 3.95 -10.65
CA TRP A 74 -22.14 5.07 -10.35
C TRP A 74 -23.53 4.60 -9.93
N LEU A 75 -24.09 5.22 -8.89
CA LEU A 75 -25.47 5.06 -8.46
C LEU A 75 -26.32 6.30 -8.82
N GLY A 76 -25.76 7.51 -8.70
CA GLY A 76 -26.45 8.74 -8.92
C GLY A 76 -25.54 9.97 -8.90
N PRO A 77 -26.09 11.17 -8.60
CA PRO A 77 -25.31 12.37 -8.37
C PRO A 77 -24.44 12.23 -7.12
N ASP A 78 -23.47 13.15 -6.96
CA ASP A 78 -22.68 13.22 -5.73
C ASP A 78 -23.57 13.70 -4.58
N VAL A 79 -23.37 13.11 -3.40
CA VAL A 79 -24.11 13.41 -2.17
C VAL A 79 -23.45 14.58 -1.46
N LEU A 80 -24.16 15.70 -1.31
CA LEU A 80 -23.63 16.85 -0.59
C LEU A 80 -23.59 16.59 0.91
N VAL A 81 -22.49 16.97 1.56
CA VAL A 81 -22.37 16.93 3.01
C VAL A 81 -23.19 18.09 3.58
N SER A 82 -24.26 17.77 4.32
CA SER A 82 -25.15 18.76 4.93
C SER A 82 -24.50 19.39 6.17
N PRO A 83 -24.92 20.62 6.56
CA PRO A 83 -24.43 21.24 7.80
C PRO A 83 -24.68 20.40 9.06
N THR A 84 -25.77 19.63 9.08
CA THR A 84 -26.06 18.64 10.14
C THR A 84 -26.07 17.26 9.51
N VAL A 85 -25.29 16.33 10.06
CA VAL A 85 -25.19 14.93 9.60
C VAL A 85 -25.51 14.01 10.76
N THR A 86 -26.35 13.01 10.52
CA THR A 86 -26.62 11.94 11.48
C THR A 86 -25.79 10.72 11.16
N ILE A 87 -25.02 10.20 12.11
CA ILE A 87 -24.39 8.86 12.01
C ILE A 87 -25.26 7.89 12.79
N ASP A 88 -25.90 6.97 12.11
CA ASP A 88 -26.68 5.88 12.71
C ASP A 88 -25.77 4.65 12.86
N VAL A 89 -25.44 4.32 14.12
CA VAL A 89 -24.42 3.32 14.48
C VAL A 89 -25.11 2.07 15.01
N GLU A 90 -24.93 0.95 14.34
CA GLU A 90 -25.42 -0.35 14.85
C GLU A 90 -24.55 -0.83 16.03
N ALA A 91 -25.14 -1.64 16.91
CA ALA A 91 -24.52 -2.10 18.17
C ALA A 91 -23.18 -2.86 18.00
N ASP A 92 -22.95 -3.43 16.84
CA ASP A 92 -21.74 -4.19 16.47
C ASP A 92 -20.79 -3.42 15.53
N ALA A 93 -21.07 -2.13 15.31
CA ALA A 93 -20.22 -1.27 14.50
C ALA A 93 -18.82 -1.10 15.15
N ASP A 94 -17.81 -1.06 14.31
CA ASP A 94 -16.43 -0.83 14.73
C ASP A 94 -16.22 0.63 15.20
N PRO A 95 -15.77 0.88 16.44
CA PRO A 95 -15.55 2.24 16.92
C PRO A 95 -14.52 3.04 16.08
N ALA A 96 -13.45 2.38 15.59
CA ALA A 96 -12.45 3.05 14.78
C ALA A 96 -13.03 3.47 13.41
N ALA A 97 -13.96 2.70 12.86
CA ALA A 97 -14.69 3.10 11.65
C ALA A 97 -15.53 4.37 11.90
N VAL A 98 -16.23 4.45 13.03
CA VAL A 98 -17.03 5.62 13.41
C VAL A 98 -16.14 6.87 13.56
N ASP A 99 -14.95 6.72 14.17
CA ASP A 99 -14.00 7.82 14.32
C ASP A 99 -13.50 8.32 12.95
N VAL A 100 -13.19 7.42 12.02
CA VAL A 100 -12.82 7.78 10.63
C VAL A 100 -13.96 8.52 9.94
N VAL A 101 -15.21 8.04 10.06
CA VAL A 101 -16.38 8.69 9.47
C VAL A 101 -16.55 10.12 10.02
N ARG A 102 -16.42 10.32 11.33
CA ARG A 102 -16.48 11.66 11.93
C ARG A 102 -15.39 12.58 11.35
N GLU A 103 -14.15 12.12 11.32
CA GLU A 103 -13.03 12.89 10.77
C GLU A 103 -13.29 13.30 9.32
N VAL A 104 -13.80 12.37 8.50
CA VAL A 104 -14.12 12.63 7.08
C VAL A 104 -15.22 13.67 6.93
N LEU A 105 -16.28 13.58 7.72
CA LEU A 105 -17.41 14.52 7.68
C LEU A 105 -17.01 15.91 8.16
N ASP A 106 -16.23 15.99 9.26
CA ASP A 106 -15.70 17.26 9.79
C ASP A 106 -14.81 17.93 8.72
N GLY A 107 -13.92 17.15 8.08
CA GLY A 107 -13.05 17.62 6.99
C GLY A 107 -13.84 18.07 5.73
N ALA A 108 -15.00 17.49 5.49
CA ALA A 108 -15.89 17.85 4.40
C ALA A 108 -16.80 19.04 4.71
N GLY A 109 -16.76 19.59 5.93
CA GLY A 109 -17.47 20.80 6.31
C GLY A 109 -18.82 20.57 7.00
N ALA A 110 -19.07 19.38 7.55
CA ALA A 110 -20.20 19.18 8.47
C ALA A 110 -20.07 20.13 9.67
N GLY A 111 -21.14 20.85 10.00
CA GLY A 111 -21.16 21.78 11.13
C GLY A 111 -21.53 21.10 12.45
N GLU A 112 -22.38 20.08 12.40
CA GLU A 112 -22.82 19.28 13.54
C GLU A 112 -22.93 17.81 13.11
N VAL A 113 -22.29 16.93 13.86
CA VAL A 113 -22.37 15.48 13.65
C VAL A 113 -23.07 14.86 14.86
N ILE A 114 -24.27 14.35 14.64
CA ILE A 114 -25.11 13.70 15.65
C ILE A 114 -24.91 12.19 15.51
N VAL A 115 -24.52 11.51 16.60
CA VAL A 115 -24.41 10.05 16.61
C VAL A 115 -25.59 9.46 17.34
N THR A 116 -26.30 8.53 16.67
CA THR A 116 -27.45 7.79 17.19
C THR A 116 -27.15 6.31 17.21
N GLY A 117 -27.86 5.51 18.00
CA GLY A 117 -27.67 4.07 18.13
C GLY A 117 -26.97 3.64 19.41
N ASP A 118 -26.70 2.33 19.58
CA ASP A 118 -26.23 1.73 20.84
C ASP A 118 -24.70 1.90 21.10
N ALA A 119 -24.07 2.92 20.54
CA ALA A 119 -22.63 3.16 20.73
C ALA A 119 -22.24 3.71 22.12
N ASP A 120 -23.17 3.81 23.10
CA ASP A 120 -22.88 4.46 24.38
C ASP A 120 -22.58 3.47 25.52
N GLY A 121 -21.30 3.16 25.65
CA GLY A 121 -20.69 2.51 26.83
C GLY A 121 -19.90 3.43 27.75
N SER A 122 -19.86 4.76 27.57
CA SER A 122 -19.23 5.66 28.56
C SER A 122 -19.54 7.14 28.35
N ASN A 123 -20.03 7.77 29.43
CA ASN A 123 -20.14 9.17 29.81
C ASN A 123 -21.52 9.82 29.72
N ALA A 124 -22.42 9.38 30.64
CA ALA A 124 -23.37 10.30 31.20
C ALA A 124 -22.65 11.09 32.31
N ASP A 125 -22.20 12.30 32.04
CA ASP A 125 -21.87 13.25 33.09
C ASP A 125 -23.16 13.62 33.82
N GLU A 126 -23.30 13.09 35.03
CA GLU A 126 -24.24 13.56 36.04
C GLU A 126 -23.88 15.01 36.41
N ASP A 127 -24.62 15.98 35.88
CA ASP A 127 -24.84 17.27 36.52
C ASP A 127 -25.98 18.04 35.82
N ALA A 128 -27.22 17.74 36.18
CA ALA A 128 -28.33 18.67 36.00
C ALA A 128 -29.20 18.64 37.22
N ASP A 129 -28.87 19.52 38.14
CA ASP A 129 -29.71 19.84 39.32
C ASP A 129 -30.99 20.54 38.87
N ALA A 130 -32.10 20.06 39.40
CA ALA A 130 -33.43 20.48 39.10
C ALA A 130 -33.76 21.87 39.70
N SER A 131 -34.40 22.72 38.93
CA SER A 131 -35.37 23.67 39.51
C SER A 131 -36.55 23.86 38.55
N SER A 132 -37.69 23.40 39.00
CA SER A 132 -39.04 23.70 38.51
C SER A 132 -39.33 25.20 38.65
N ASP A 133 -40.02 25.82 37.68
CA ASP A 133 -41.31 26.47 37.89
C ASP A 133 -41.88 27.06 36.58
N ALA A 134 -43.01 26.55 36.24
CA ALA A 134 -44.29 27.11 35.80
C ALA A 134 -44.39 28.29 34.80
N ASP A 135 -45.15 27.97 33.74
CA ASP A 135 -46.29 28.77 33.21
C ASP A 135 -45.97 29.95 32.27
N GLY A 136 -46.48 29.84 31.03
CA GLY A 136 -46.51 30.95 30.09
C GLY A 136 -46.76 30.51 28.64
N SER A 137 -48.03 30.23 28.32
CA SER A 137 -48.51 30.09 26.96
C SER A 137 -48.13 31.31 26.10
N ASN A 138 -47.41 31.06 25.00
CA ASN A 138 -47.35 32.00 23.89
C ASN A 138 -47.44 31.21 22.61
N GLU A 139 -48.58 31.29 21.94
CA GLU A 139 -48.76 30.88 20.57
C GLU A 139 -47.98 31.88 19.70
N GLY A 140 -46.79 31.52 19.30
CA GLY A 140 -46.00 32.22 18.28
C GLY A 140 -45.98 31.37 17.03
N GLU A 141 -46.44 31.96 15.95
CA GLU A 141 -46.36 31.45 14.60
C GLU A 141 -44.91 31.03 14.33
N GLY A 142 -44.68 29.74 13.95
CA GLY A 142 -43.35 29.20 13.61
C GLY A 142 -42.85 29.90 12.37
N GLU A 143 -41.82 30.68 12.53
CA GLU A 143 -40.90 30.94 11.40
C GLU A 143 -40.27 29.62 11.06
N ASP A 144 -40.45 29.13 9.85
CA ASP A 144 -39.73 27.99 9.30
C ASP A 144 -38.23 28.27 9.46
N ASP A 145 -37.57 27.53 10.35
CA ASP A 145 -36.14 27.58 10.53
C ASP A 145 -35.51 26.97 9.24
N PRO A 146 -34.66 27.69 8.52
CA PRO A 146 -34.03 27.17 7.30
C PRO A 146 -33.08 26.00 7.53
N SER A 147 -33.00 25.45 8.76
CA SER A 147 -32.21 24.26 9.12
C SER A 147 -32.93 22.92 8.91
N ASP A 148 -34.23 22.92 8.57
CA ASP A 148 -35.04 21.70 8.34
C ASP A 148 -35.02 21.23 6.88
N GLY A 149 -33.89 21.32 6.19
CA GLY A 149 -33.66 20.60 4.92
C GLY A 149 -33.42 19.10 5.21
N PRO A 150 -33.78 18.22 4.25
CA PRO A 150 -33.51 16.80 4.39
C PRO A 150 -32.00 16.56 4.57
N GLY A 151 -31.61 15.98 5.72
CA GLY A 151 -30.22 15.81 6.13
C GLY A 151 -29.52 14.60 5.50
N LEU A 152 -28.21 14.56 5.63
CA LEU A 152 -27.40 13.37 5.33
C LEU A 152 -27.43 12.41 6.53
N THR A 153 -27.78 11.15 6.27
CA THR A 153 -27.63 10.05 7.22
C THR A 153 -26.50 9.12 6.78
N VAL A 154 -25.59 8.81 7.70
CA VAL A 154 -24.52 7.82 7.48
C VAL A 154 -24.80 6.60 8.35
N VAL A 155 -25.08 5.45 7.74
CA VAL A 155 -25.36 4.19 8.44
C VAL A 155 -24.07 3.39 8.53
N VAL A 156 -23.68 2.97 9.75
CA VAL A 156 -22.42 2.25 9.99
C VAL A 156 -22.68 0.99 10.80
N GLY A 157 -22.26 -0.16 10.28
CA GLY A 157 -22.45 -1.45 10.95
C GLY A 157 -21.86 -2.62 10.17
N THR A 158 -22.31 -3.83 10.53
CA THR A 158 -21.94 -5.05 9.80
C THR A 158 -23.08 -5.52 8.90
N ILE A 159 -22.72 -6.21 7.81
CA ILE A 159 -23.67 -6.84 6.89
C ILE A 159 -24.46 -7.91 7.67
N GLY A 160 -25.79 -7.89 7.55
CA GLY A 160 -26.71 -8.66 8.39
C GLY A 160 -27.34 -7.83 9.50
N GLY A 161 -26.84 -6.64 9.77
CA GLY A 161 -27.50 -5.65 10.61
C GLY A 161 -28.71 -5.03 9.89
N PRO A 162 -29.83 -4.80 10.61
CA PRO A 162 -31.10 -4.42 9.96
C PRO A 162 -31.00 -3.04 9.26
N ALA A 163 -30.32 -2.05 9.85
CA ALA A 163 -30.20 -0.71 9.27
C ALA A 163 -29.24 -0.71 8.05
N VAL A 164 -28.13 -1.44 8.14
CA VAL A 164 -27.18 -1.63 7.03
C VAL A 164 -27.83 -2.34 5.86
N ASP A 165 -28.51 -3.46 6.11
CA ASP A 165 -29.16 -4.24 5.05
C ASP A 165 -30.28 -3.44 4.36
N GLU A 166 -31.13 -2.72 5.13
CA GLU A 166 -32.19 -1.85 4.59
C GLU A 166 -31.59 -0.72 3.73
N ALA A 167 -30.53 -0.08 4.19
CA ALA A 167 -29.88 1.01 3.46
C ALA A 167 -29.21 0.53 2.17
N LEU A 168 -28.52 -0.63 2.19
CA LEU A 168 -27.91 -1.25 1.00
C LEU A 168 -28.97 -1.68 -0.01
N ASP A 169 -30.05 -2.31 0.44
CA ASP A 169 -31.17 -2.72 -0.41
C ASP A 169 -31.84 -1.50 -1.06
N THR A 170 -32.06 -0.42 -0.29
CA THR A 170 -32.58 0.86 -0.77
C THR A 170 -31.68 1.49 -1.83
N ALA A 171 -30.37 1.48 -1.62
CA ALA A 171 -29.38 1.97 -2.59
C ALA A 171 -29.21 1.05 -3.81
N GLY A 172 -29.84 -0.14 -3.81
CA GLY A 172 -29.73 -1.13 -4.88
C GLY A 172 -28.35 -1.78 -4.98
N VAL A 173 -27.61 -1.87 -3.86
CA VAL A 173 -26.32 -2.58 -3.78
C VAL A 173 -26.56 -4.01 -3.32
N VAL A 174 -26.23 -4.98 -4.18
CA VAL A 174 -26.40 -6.40 -3.89
C VAL A 174 -25.10 -6.95 -3.31
N VAL A 175 -25.15 -7.41 -2.07
CA VAL A 175 -24.00 -8.00 -1.38
C VAL A 175 -24.01 -9.52 -1.56
N PRO A 176 -22.92 -10.15 -1.99
CA PRO A 176 -22.79 -11.61 -2.01
C PRO A 176 -22.98 -12.21 -0.62
N PRO A 177 -23.74 -13.31 -0.46
CA PRO A 177 -24.00 -13.92 0.85
C PRO A 177 -22.75 -14.54 1.50
N ASP A 178 -21.69 -14.73 0.76
CA ASP A 178 -20.40 -15.29 1.15
C ASP A 178 -19.26 -14.28 1.00
N LEU A 179 -19.54 -12.97 1.25
CA LEU A 179 -18.51 -11.94 1.23
C LEU A 179 -17.39 -12.33 2.20
N PRO A 180 -16.12 -12.41 1.73
CA PRO A 180 -15.00 -12.83 2.56
C PRO A 180 -14.76 -11.89 3.75
N ALA A 181 -14.02 -12.39 4.76
CA ALA A 181 -13.53 -11.57 5.86
C ALA A 181 -12.77 -10.33 5.35
N GLU A 182 -12.86 -9.24 6.10
CA GLU A 182 -12.34 -7.92 5.72
C GLU A 182 -13.03 -7.29 4.49
N GLY A 183 -14.04 -7.95 3.92
CA GLY A 183 -14.85 -7.42 2.82
C GLY A 183 -15.87 -6.40 3.31
N TYR A 184 -16.35 -5.54 2.40
CA TYR A 184 -17.33 -4.51 2.71
C TYR A 184 -18.21 -4.17 1.52
N ALA A 185 -19.35 -3.54 1.81
CA ALA A 185 -20.20 -2.85 0.87
C ALA A 185 -20.34 -1.38 1.30
N LEU A 186 -20.33 -0.47 0.33
CA LEU A 186 -20.53 0.97 0.53
C LEU A 186 -21.49 1.49 -0.53
N ALA A 187 -22.40 2.38 -0.15
CA ALA A 187 -23.20 3.13 -1.10
C ALA A 187 -23.37 4.59 -0.62
N ALA A 188 -23.41 5.51 -1.59
CA ALA A 188 -23.79 6.90 -1.38
C ALA A 188 -24.86 7.27 -2.39
N VAL A 189 -26.05 7.67 -1.92
CA VAL A 189 -27.23 7.97 -2.76
C VAL A 189 -27.99 9.18 -2.25
N GLU A 190 -28.44 10.01 -3.19
CA GLU A 190 -29.45 11.03 -2.97
C GLU A 190 -30.84 10.43 -3.18
N MET A 191 -31.80 10.76 -2.32
CA MET A 191 -33.16 10.26 -2.36
C MET A 191 -34.10 11.25 -3.03
N SER A 192 -35.22 10.76 -3.59
CA SER A 192 -36.17 11.57 -4.35
C SER A 192 -36.90 12.64 -3.52
N ASP A 193 -36.87 12.54 -2.21
CA ASP A 193 -37.40 13.54 -1.26
C ASP A 193 -36.34 14.59 -0.86
N GLY A 194 -35.12 14.47 -1.41
CA GLY A 194 -33.99 15.35 -1.14
C GLY A 194 -33.16 14.96 0.08
N SER A 195 -33.51 13.88 0.82
CA SER A 195 -32.61 13.30 1.81
C SER A 195 -31.45 12.57 1.13
N ALA A 196 -30.40 12.27 1.89
CA ALA A 196 -29.26 11.52 1.38
C ALA A 196 -28.81 10.44 2.37
N THR A 197 -28.32 9.32 1.84
CA THR A 197 -27.83 8.20 2.65
C THR A 197 -26.46 7.77 2.15
N VAL A 198 -25.53 7.61 3.12
CA VAL A 198 -24.27 6.88 2.94
C VAL A 198 -24.33 5.66 3.84
N VAL A 199 -24.04 4.48 3.32
CA VAL A 199 -24.03 3.23 4.11
C VAL A 199 -22.68 2.55 4.02
N LEU A 200 -22.18 2.11 5.18
CA LEU A 200 -20.90 1.42 5.37
C LEU A 200 -21.18 0.09 6.09
N GLY A 201 -21.20 -1.02 5.33
CA GLY A 201 -21.44 -2.35 5.86
C GLY A 201 -20.22 -3.26 5.68
N GLY A 202 -19.60 -3.73 6.77
CA GLY A 202 -18.50 -4.69 6.73
C GLY A 202 -18.96 -6.12 6.87
N ALA A 203 -18.24 -7.08 6.28
CA ALA A 203 -18.41 -8.51 6.60
C ALA A 203 -18.01 -8.83 8.06
N ASP A 204 -17.18 -7.97 8.63
CA ASP A 204 -16.70 -7.93 10.01
C ASP A 204 -16.29 -6.51 10.39
N ALA A 205 -15.85 -6.29 11.62
CA ALA A 205 -15.38 -4.98 12.11
C ALA A 205 -14.28 -4.38 11.22
N THR A 206 -13.34 -5.19 10.74
CA THR A 206 -12.28 -4.73 9.84
C THR A 206 -12.83 -4.30 8.47
N GLY A 207 -13.82 -5.01 7.95
CA GLY A 207 -14.52 -4.61 6.72
C GLY A 207 -15.24 -3.26 6.89
N THR A 208 -15.89 -3.01 8.02
CA THR A 208 -16.52 -1.71 8.32
C THR A 208 -15.47 -0.58 8.37
N PHE A 209 -14.33 -0.82 9.03
CA PHE A 209 -13.20 0.13 9.05
C PHE A 209 -12.68 0.43 7.63
N TYR A 210 -12.54 -0.60 6.78
CA TYR A 210 -12.09 -0.41 5.39
C TYR A 210 -13.11 0.30 4.51
N ALA A 211 -14.42 0.14 4.79
CA ALA A 211 -15.44 0.95 4.15
C ALA A 211 -15.29 2.44 4.51
N ALA A 212 -15.01 2.75 5.78
CA ALA A 212 -14.76 4.12 6.25
C ALA A 212 -13.49 4.72 5.60
N GLN A 213 -12.41 3.96 5.45
CA GLN A 213 -11.23 4.42 4.72
C GLN A 213 -11.49 4.64 3.22
N THR A 214 -12.42 3.88 2.64
CA THR A 214 -12.86 4.11 1.27
C THR A 214 -13.73 5.37 1.16
N LEU A 215 -14.60 5.63 2.14
CA LEU A 215 -15.35 6.88 2.24
C LEU A 215 -14.43 8.11 2.23
N ARG A 216 -13.31 8.07 2.97
CA ARG A 216 -12.28 9.13 2.98
C ARG A 216 -11.81 9.48 1.56
N GLN A 217 -11.59 8.48 0.70
CA GLN A 217 -11.14 8.68 -0.69
C GLN A 217 -12.25 9.13 -1.64
N LEU A 218 -13.51 8.87 -1.29
CA LEU A 218 -14.69 9.26 -2.08
C LEU A 218 -15.22 10.64 -1.72
N THR A 219 -14.70 11.24 -0.65
CA THR A 219 -15.16 12.53 -0.12
C THR A 219 -14.22 13.66 -0.52
N GLY A 220 -14.74 14.69 -1.15
CA GLY A 220 -13.98 15.88 -1.55
C GLY A 220 -14.90 17.03 -1.91
N ASP A 221 -14.42 18.27 -1.79
CA ASP A 221 -15.17 19.51 -2.12
C ASP A 221 -16.55 19.60 -1.45
N GLY A 222 -16.70 19.04 -0.23
CA GLY A 222 -17.96 19.05 0.52
C GLY A 222 -19.01 18.05 0.03
N ALA A 223 -18.61 17.03 -0.74
CA ALA A 223 -19.50 15.99 -1.24
C ALA A 223 -18.86 14.59 -1.21
N VAL A 224 -19.70 13.57 -1.19
CA VAL A 224 -19.34 12.16 -1.36
C VAL A 224 -19.74 11.72 -2.76
N ALA A 225 -18.85 11.06 -3.48
CA ALA A 225 -19.17 10.54 -4.82
C ALA A 225 -20.34 9.55 -4.76
N GLY A 226 -21.35 9.74 -5.64
CA GLY A 226 -22.59 8.95 -5.69
C GLY A 226 -22.38 7.54 -6.26
N VAL A 227 -21.67 6.67 -5.56
CA VAL A 227 -21.23 5.34 -6.01
C VAL A 227 -21.71 4.20 -5.13
N GLY A 228 -21.69 2.99 -5.70
CA GLY A 228 -21.82 1.73 -4.98
C GLY A 228 -20.57 0.89 -5.17
N ILE A 229 -20.11 0.28 -4.07
CA ILE A 229 -18.92 -0.57 -4.01
C ILE A 229 -19.28 -1.87 -3.31
N VAL A 230 -18.75 -3.00 -3.82
CA VAL A 230 -18.65 -4.28 -3.11
C VAL A 230 -17.22 -4.76 -3.29
N ASP A 231 -16.53 -4.98 -2.17
CA ASP A 231 -15.09 -5.17 -2.23
C ASP A 231 -14.57 -6.12 -1.14
N HIS A 232 -13.43 -6.76 -1.39
CA HIS A 232 -12.73 -7.61 -0.42
C HIS A 232 -11.29 -7.90 -0.89
N PRO A 233 -10.35 -8.19 0.02
CA PRO A 233 -8.98 -8.53 -0.35
C PRO A 233 -8.84 -9.89 -1.02
N THR A 234 -7.76 -10.06 -1.82
CA THR A 234 -7.35 -11.36 -2.37
C THR A 234 -6.36 -12.11 -1.50
N MET A 235 -5.45 -11.38 -0.84
CA MET A 235 -4.40 -11.97 0.00
C MET A 235 -4.74 -11.81 1.49
N VAL A 236 -4.51 -12.85 2.28
CA VAL A 236 -4.77 -12.85 3.73
C VAL A 236 -3.80 -11.92 4.45
N HIS A 237 -2.50 -11.99 4.12
CA HIS A 237 -1.48 -11.12 4.70
C HIS A 237 -1.05 -10.06 3.68
N ARG A 238 -1.12 -8.79 4.07
CA ARG A 238 -0.78 -7.63 3.24
C ARG A 238 -0.10 -6.60 4.12
N GLY A 239 1.13 -6.20 3.78
CA GLY A 239 1.80 -5.22 4.63
C GLY A 239 3.30 -5.09 4.41
N SER A 240 4.02 -4.87 5.50
CA SER A 240 5.46 -4.74 5.47
C SER A 240 6.16 -5.59 6.52
N ILE A 241 7.45 -5.82 6.28
CA ILE A 241 8.39 -6.39 7.24
C ILE A 241 9.56 -5.44 7.42
N GLU A 242 9.75 -4.87 8.61
CA GLU A 242 10.92 -4.06 8.96
C GLU A 242 12.15 -4.98 9.10
N GLY A 243 12.61 -5.53 7.96
CA GLY A 243 13.64 -6.56 7.90
C GLY A 243 14.98 -6.09 7.33
N PHE A 244 15.14 -4.80 7.09
CA PHE A 244 16.36 -4.20 6.55
C PHE A 244 17.48 -4.08 7.58
N TYR A 245 18.73 -3.91 7.09
CA TYR A 245 19.90 -3.57 7.88
C TYR A 245 20.08 -2.05 7.94
N GLY A 246 20.70 -1.56 9.03
CA GLY A 246 20.91 -0.13 9.28
C GLY A 246 20.04 0.39 10.42
N SER A 247 19.91 1.71 10.52
CA SER A 247 19.08 2.32 11.56
C SER A 247 17.65 1.82 11.48
N PRO A 248 17.13 1.17 12.54
CA PRO A 248 15.72 0.84 12.62
C PRO A 248 14.88 2.11 12.61
N TRP A 249 13.65 2.01 12.15
CA TRP A 249 12.69 3.11 12.27
C TRP A 249 12.51 3.55 13.72
N THR A 250 12.28 4.81 13.94
CA THR A 250 11.90 5.37 15.24
C THR A 250 10.47 4.92 15.63
N THR A 251 10.09 5.12 16.88
CA THR A 251 8.71 4.86 17.30
C THR A 251 7.72 5.70 16.51
N ASP A 252 8.00 7.01 16.35
CA ASP A 252 7.10 7.94 15.65
C ASP A 252 6.92 7.53 14.17
N GLU A 253 8.00 7.13 13.48
CA GLU A 253 7.93 6.61 12.10
C GLU A 253 7.09 5.33 12.01
N ARG A 254 7.18 4.41 12.99
CA ARG A 254 6.34 3.21 13.01
C ARG A 254 4.87 3.53 13.24
N LEU A 255 4.56 4.47 14.15
CA LEU A 255 3.19 4.89 14.40
C LEU A 255 2.57 5.54 13.16
N ASP A 256 3.31 6.40 12.47
CA ASP A 256 2.90 7.02 11.20
C ASP A 256 2.67 5.96 10.11
N GLN A 257 3.56 4.97 10.01
CA GLN A 257 3.36 3.85 9.07
C GLN A 257 2.11 3.03 9.39
N LEU A 258 1.80 2.79 10.66
CA LEU A 258 0.61 2.01 11.04
C LEU A 258 -0.69 2.74 10.71
N ALA A 259 -0.76 4.06 10.89
CA ALA A 259 -1.89 4.87 10.45
C ALA A 259 -2.05 4.80 8.91
N PHE A 260 -0.96 5.00 8.17
CA PHE A 260 -0.93 4.87 6.73
C PHE A 260 -1.35 3.46 6.23
N TYR A 261 -1.00 2.39 6.97
CA TYR A 261 -1.42 1.02 6.61
C TYR A 261 -2.94 0.87 6.73
N GLY A 262 -3.54 1.40 7.78
CA GLY A 262 -5.00 1.42 7.95
C GLY A 262 -5.70 2.09 6.76
N GLU A 263 -5.22 3.27 6.33
CA GLU A 263 -5.76 4.02 5.19
C GLU A 263 -5.73 3.20 3.88
N LEU A 264 -4.68 2.38 3.69
CA LEU A 264 -4.48 1.56 2.49
C LEU A 264 -4.91 0.10 2.66
N LYS A 265 -5.62 -0.25 3.72
CA LYS A 265 -6.11 -1.61 3.98
C LYS A 265 -4.99 -2.67 4.03
N LEU A 266 -3.77 -2.27 4.40
CA LEU A 266 -2.69 -3.16 4.79
C LEU A 266 -2.97 -3.65 6.22
N ASN A 267 -2.90 -4.95 6.45
CA ASN A 267 -3.29 -5.56 7.73
C ASN A 267 -2.14 -6.20 8.51
N THR A 268 -0.89 -6.04 8.05
CA THR A 268 0.25 -6.75 8.64
C THR A 268 1.47 -5.84 8.74
N TYR A 269 2.04 -5.76 9.94
CA TYR A 269 3.36 -5.19 10.20
C TYR A 269 4.22 -6.22 10.94
N ILE A 270 5.37 -6.61 10.35
CA ILE A 270 6.30 -7.55 10.97
C ILE A 270 7.49 -6.79 11.55
N TYR A 271 7.58 -6.77 12.87
CA TYR A 271 8.70 -6.18 13.60
C TYR A 271 9.91 -7.12 13.57
N ALA A 272 10.88 -6.86 12.70
CA ALA A 272 12.06 -7.70 12.48
C ALA A 272 13.36 -6.89 12.25
N PRO A 273 13.60 -5.73 12.91
CA PRO A 273 14.74 -4.88 12.61
C PRO A 273 16.06 -5.59 12.93
N LYS A 274 16.90 -5.77 11.90
CA LYS A 274 18.16 -6.55 12.01
C LYS A 274 19.16 -5.95 13.00
N ASP A 275 19.15 -4.65 13.19
CA ASP A 275 20.06 -3.93 14.08
C ASP A 275 19.45 -3.69 15.49
N ASP A 276 18.23 -4.22 15.79
CA ASP A 276 17.74 -4.34 17.16
C ASP A 276 18.45 -5.50 17.87
N PRO A 277 19.27 -5.22 18.91
CA PRO A 277 20.00 -6.29 19.60
C PRO A 277 19.07 -7.33 20.24
N TYR A 278 17.89 -6.94 20.72
CA TYR A 278 16.95 -7.85 21.41
C TYR A 278 16.17 -8.75 20.44
N HIS A 279 16.12 -8.37 19.17
CA HIS A 279 15.60 -9.23 18.10
C HIS A 279 16.62 -10.32 17.72
N ARG A 280 17.94 -10.04 17.72
CA ARG A 280 18.96 -10.92 17.14
C ARG A 280 20.10 -11.27 18.08
N ALA A 281 21.03 -10.35 18.39
CA ALA A 281 22.27 -10.65 19.12
C ALA A 281 22.02 -11.00 20.58
N GLN A 282 21.07 -10.34 21.23
CA GLN A 282 20.68 -10.49 22.64
C GLN A 282 19.26 -11.06 22.76
N TRP A 283 18.87 -11.96 21.87
CA TRP A 283 17.52 -12.48 21.79
C TRP A 283 17.06 -13.19 23.08
N ARG A 284 17.98 -13.68 23.91
CA ARG A 284 17.66 -14.29 25.22
C ARG A 284 17.28 -13.28 26.28
N ASP A 285 17.72 -12.03 26.12
CA ASP A 285 17.47 -10.97 27.12
C ASP A 285 16.06 -10.37 26.95
N PRO A 286 15.37 -10.03 28.05
CA PRO A 286 14.10 -9.32 27.96
C PRO A 286 14.32 -7.91 27.41
N TYR A 287 13.28 -7.35 26.80
CA TYR A 287 13.31 -5.92 26.44
C TYR A 287 13.39 -5.04 27.68
N PRO A 288 14.22 -3.98 27.69
CA PRO A 288 14.17 -2.94 28.72
C PRO A 288 12.78 -2.28 28.78
N ALA A 289 12.43 -1.76 29.95
CA ALA A 289 11.07 -1.25 30.22
C ALA A 289 10.63 -0.13 29.25
N ASP A 290 11.55 0.76 28.87
CA ASP A 290 11.33 1.84 27.90
C ASP A 290 11.03 1.31 26.49
N ARG A 291 11.76 0.30 26.04
CA ARG A 291 11.52 -0.35 24.75
C ARG A 291 10.24 -1.21 24.77
N ALA A 292 9.94 -1.87 25.88
CA ALA A 292 8.68 -2.59 26.05
C ALA A 292 7.47 -1.64 25.99
N ALA A 293 7.57 -0.43 26.59
CA ALA A 293 6.56 0.60 26.48
C ALA A 293 6.35 1.07 25.03
N GLY A 294 7.43 1.25 24.25
CA GLY A 294 7.34 1.57 22.83
C GLY A 294 6.66 0.46 22.01
N LEU A 295 6.91 -0.82 22.34
CA LEU A 295 6.19 -1.93 21.73
C LEU A 295 4.71 -1.94 22.08
N SER A 296 4.33 -1.61 23.33
CA SER A 296 2.91 -1.49 23.73
C SER A 296 2.19 -0.42 22.93
N GLN A 297 2.79 0.78 22.82
CA GLN A 297 2.23 1.87 22.02
C GLN A 297 2.04 1.48 20.56
N LEU A 298 3.02 0.77 19.98
CA LEU A 298 2.95 0.26 18.60
C LEU A 298 1.80 -0.74 18.44
N ILE A 299 1.59 -1.64 19.40
CA ILE A 299 0.51 -2.64 19.38
C ILE A 299 -0.86 -1.96 19.48
N GLU A 300 -1.01 -0.97 20.36
CA GLU A 300 -2.24 -0.20 20.55
C GLU A 300 -2.59 0.57 19.26
N THR A 301 -1.62 1.29 18.68
CA THR A 301 -1.83 2.02 17.42
C THR A 301 -2.15 1.08 16.25
N ALA A 302 -1.48 -0.07 16.18
CA ALA A 302 -1.75 -1.07 15.15
C ALA A 302 -3.20 -1.60 15.27
N ALA A 303 -3.66 -1.89 16.49
CA ALA A 303 -5.03 -2.35 16.73
C ALA A 303 -6.06 -1.31 16.31
N ALA A 304 -5.84 -0.03 16.62
CA ALA A 304 -6.73 1.07 16.22
C ALA A 304 -6.79 1.27 14.69
N ASN A 305 -5.82 0.76 13.94
CA ASN A 305 -5.76 0.83 12.49
C ASN A 305 -6.00 -0.53 11.81
N HIS A 306 -6.52 -1.51 12.53
CA HIS A 306 -6.75 -2.88 12.03
C HIS A 306 -5.51 -3.55 11.45
N VAL A 307 -4.32 -3.19 11.96
CA VAL A 307 -3.04 -3.76 11.58
C VAL A 307 -2.57 -4.76 12.61
N LYS A 308 -2.24 -5.96 12.18
CA LYS A 308 -1.68 -7.02 12.99
C LYS A 308 -0.18 -6.83 13.14
N VAL A 309 0.31 -6.78 14.39
CA VAL A 309 1.74 -6.81 14.68
C VAL A 309 2.21 -8.26 14.80
N THR A 310 3.13 -8.66 13.92
CA THR A 310 3.89 -9.91 14.03
C THR A 310 5.25 -9.61 14.66
N PHE A 311 5.55 -10.23 15.79
CA PHE A 311 6.84 -10.08 16.44
C PHE A 311 7.81 -11.17 15.98
N ALA A 312 8.93 -10.76 15.37
CA ALA A 312 9.96 -11.69 14.91
C ALA A 312 11.14 -11.78 15.89
N VAL A 313 11.72 -12.97 15.99
CA VAL A 313 12.98 -13.23 16.72
C VAL A 313 13.94 -14.00 15.82
N SER A 314 15.22 -13.58 15.76
CA SER A 314 16.28 -14.22 14.97
C SER A 314 17.33 -14.88 15.89
N PRO A 315 17.07 -16.07 16.44
CA PRO A 315 17.96 -16.73 17.39
C PRO A 315 19.13 -17.46 16.72
N GLY A 316 19.07 -17.65 15.41
CA GLY A 316 19.93 -18.57 14.65
C GLY A 316 21.44 -18.31 14.74
N VAL A 317 21.86 -17.07 15.07
CA VAL A 317 23.28 -16.69 15.21
C VAL A 317 23.97 -17.26 16.45
N SER A 318 23.21 -17.79 17.42
CA SER A 318 23.82 -18.26 18.71
C SER A 318 23.03 -19.37 19.43
N ILE A 319 21.90 -19.81 18.86
CA ILE A 319 21.05 -20.82 19.51
C ILE A 319 21.74 -22.21 19.56
N CYS A 320 21.60 -22.88 20.69
CA CYS A 320 21.85 -24.32 20.81
C CYS A 320 20.49 -25.04 20.73
N TYR A 321 20.18 -25.62 19.59
CA TYR A 321 18.87 -26.26 19.33
C TYR A 321 18.56 -27.44 20.26
N SER A 322 19.62 -28.13 20.75
CA SER A 322 19.50 -29.27 21.67
C SER A 322 19.47 -28.87 23.14
N ASP A 323 19.70 -27.60 23.49
CA ASP A 323 19.70 -27.14 24.89
C ASP A 323 18.28 -26.70 25.30
N PRO A 324 17.62 -27.38 26.24
CA PRO A 324 16.32 -26.97 26.75
C PRO A 324 16.32 -25.55 27.35
N ALA A 325 17.47 -25.03 27.82
CA ALA A 325 17.56 -23.68 28.35
C ALA A 325 17.37 -22.62 27.26
N ASP A 326 17.89 -22.83 26.07
CA ASP A 326 17.70 -21.92 24.93
C ASP A 326 16.27 -21.95 24.44
N VAL A 327 15.64 -23.12 24.36
CA VAL A 327 14.21 -23.24 24.01
C VAL A 327 13.34 -22.51 25.04
N ALA A 328 13.65 -22.69 26.35
CA ALA A 328 12.93 -22.01 27.43
C ALA A 328 13.13 -20.48 27.37
N ALA A 329 14.35 -19.99 27.07
CA ALA A 329 14.60 -18.56 26.93
C ALA A 329 13.84 -17.95 25.75
N LEU A 330 13.77 -18.65 24.61
CA LEU A 330 12.99 -18.21 23.46
C LEU A 330 11.50 -18.18 23.79
N THR A 331 10.97 -19.23 24.42
CA THR A 331 9.58 -19.28 24.87
C THR A 331 9.28 -18.12 25.83
N ALA A 332 10.13 -17.85 26.80
CA ALA A 332 9.95 -16.75 27.75
C ALA A 332 9.93 -15.37 27.05
N LYS A 333 10.73 -15.20 25.98
CA LYS A 333 10.69 -13.98 25.14
C LYS A 333 9.32 -13.84 24.46
N LEU A 334 8.81 -14.91 23.85
CA LEU A 334 7.49 -14.89 23.20
C LEU A 334 6.36 -14.64 24.20
N GLU A 335 6.42 -15.27 25.39
CA GLU A 335 5.46 -15.04 26.48
C GLU A 335 5.43 -13.57 26.93
N ALA A 336 6.62 -12.95 27.08
CA ALA A 336 6.72 -11.55 27.48
C ALA A 336 6.06 -10.61 26.45
N VAL A 337 6.25 -10.88 25.17
CA VAL A 337 5.67 -10.08 24.09
C VAL A 337 4.18 -10.41 23.88
N HIS A 338 3.76 -11.65 24.07
CA HIS A 338 2.35 -12.04 24.09
C HIS A 338 1.58 -11.29 25.20
N ALA A 339 2.20 -11.11 26.38
CA ALA A 339 1.62 -10.36 27.48
C ALA A 339 1.40 -8.86 27.17
N LEU A 340 2.14 -8.30 26.18
CA LEU A 340 1.91 -6.95 25.65
C LEU A 340 0.75 -6.87 24.64
N GLY A 341 0.16 -8.01 24.23
CA GLY A 341 -0.96 -8.05 23.31
C GLY A 341 -0.66 -8.63 21.94
N VAL A 342 0.58 -8.95 21.59
CA VAL A 342 0.92 -9.60 20.31
C VAL A 342 0.29 -10.99 20.22
N ARG A 343 -0.24 -11.32 19.05
CA ARG A 343 -0.87 -12.62 18.75
C ARG A 343 -0.27 -13.31 17.53
N SER A 344 0.68 -12.69 16.84
CA SER A 344 1.38 -13.26 15.68
C SER A 344 2.89 -13.24 15.90
N PHE A 345 3.58 -14.35 15.61
CA PHE A 345 5.00 -14.54 15.92
C PHE A 345 5.73 -15.16 14.73
N SER A 346 6.99 -14.72 14.52
CA SER A 346 7.87 -15.25 13.48
C SER A 346 9.24 -15.63 14.04
N ILE A 347 9.78 -16.76 13.62
CA ILE A 347 11.15 -17.17 13.91
C ILE A 347 11.99 -17.03 12.64
N ALA A 348 12.86 -16.02 12.64
CA ALA A 348 13.73 -15.72 11.51
C ALA A 348 15.04 -16.53 11.63
N LEU A 349 15.26 -17.43 10.66
CA LEU A 349 16.44 -18.30 10.57
C LEU A 349 17.22 -18.05 9.28
N ASP A 350 16.99 -16.89 8.66
CA ASP A 350 17.72 -16.36 7.52
C ASP A 350 19.10 -15.82 7.92
N ASP A 351 19.97 -15.64 6.94
CA ASP A 351 21.31 -15.03 7.06
C ASP A 351 22.18 -15.64 8.19
N ILE A 352 22.09 -16.95 8.36
CA ILE A 352 22.91 -17.71 9.31
C ILE A 352 23.78 -18.75 8.59
N ASP A 353 24.91 -19.10 9.19
CA ASP A 353 25.76 -20.18 8.72
C ASP A 353 25.31 -21.54 9.27
N HIS A 354 24.58 -22.30 8.46
CA HIS A 354 24.12 -23.65 8.81
C HIS A 354 25.22 -24.71 8.86
N THR A 355 26.48 -24.36 8.56
CA THR A 355 27.64 -25.25 8.65
C THR A 355 28.34 -25.18 10.02
N VAL A 356 27.79 -24.39 10.96
CA VAL A 356 28.32 -24.20 12.32
C VAL A 356 27.25 -24.55 13.36
N TRP A 357 27.62 -25.41 14.33
CA TRP A 357 26.88 -25.59 15.56
C TRP A 357 27.41 -24.67 16.65
N HIS A 358 26.53 -24.04 17.41
CA HIS A 358 26.90 -23.14 18.49
C HIS A 358 27.16 -23.87 19.83
N CYS A 359 26.86 -25.17 19.88
CA CYS A 359 27.17 -26.03 21.05
C CYS A 359 27.47 -27.46 20.63
N PRO A 360 28.25 -28.23 21.50
CA PRO A 360 28.51 -29.63 21.22
C PRO A 360 27.27 -30.53 21.25
N GLY A 361 26.21 -30.13 21.95
CA GLY A 361 24.95 -30.85 22.05
C GLY A 361 24.28 -31.04 20.69
N ASP A 362 24.32 -30.04 19.84
CA ASP A 362 23.71 -30.09 18.50
C ASP A 362 24.41 -31.12 17.62
N ALA A 363 25.74 -31.20 17.68
CA ALA A 363 26.49 -32.22 16.96
C ALA A 363 26.17 -33.65 17.46
N ALA A 364 25.89 -33.80 18.74
CA ALA A 364 25.50 -35.09 19.32
C ALA A 364 24.05 -35.48 18.94
N ALA A 365 23.13 -34.50 18.86
CA ALA A 365 21.72 -34.71 18.57
C ALA A 365 21.45 -34.89 17.08
N TYR A 366 22.08 -34.07 16.21
CA TYR A 366 21.78 -33.95 14.79
C TYR A 366 22.92 -34.42 13.87
N GLY A 367 24.07 -34.75 14.43
CA GLY A 367 25.26 -35.15 13.68
C GLY A 367 26.13 -33.96 13.24
N PRO A 368 27.09 -34.19 12.32
CA PRO A 368 27.94 -33.13 11.77
C PRO A 368 27.09 -32.05 11.08
N PRO A 369 27.51 -30.77 11.14
CA PRO A 369 26.80 -29.69 10.48
C PRO A 369 26.59 -29.98 8.98
N SER A 370 25.35 -29.80 8.51
CA SER A 370 24.95 -29.93 7.13
C SER A 370 23.60 -29.25 6.94
N THR A 371 23.19 -28.94 5.71
CA THR A 371 21.89 -28.35 5.42
C THR A 371 20.73 -29.19 5.94
N GLY A 372 20.79 -30.52 5.78
CA GLY A 372 19.75 -31.42 6.30
C GLY A 372 19.76 -31.54 7.84
N ALA A 373 20.93 -31.51 8.50
CA ALA A 373 21.02 -31.50 9.95
C ALA A 373 20.47 -30.17 10.54
N ALA A 374 20.82 -29.05 9.93
CA ALA A 374 20.27 -27.74 10.31
C ALA A 374 18.76 -27.71 10.20
N ALA A 375 18.20 -28.22 9.08
CA ALA A 375 16.75 -28.30 8.89
C ALA A 375 16.07 -29.18 9.98
N GLN A 376 16.69 -30.32 10.36
CA GLN A 376 16.13 -31.16 11.43
C GLN A 376 16.09 -30.43 12.78
N ALA A 377 17.15 -29.69 13.12
CA ALA A 377 17.22 -28.90 14.34
C ALA A 377 16.18 -27.76 14.35
N GLN A 378 16.10 -27.04 13.26
CA GLN A 378 15.14 -25.92 13.09
C GLN A 378 13.69 -26.43 13.14
N VAL A 379 13.34 -27.49 12.42
CA VAL A 379 12.01 -28.11 12.47
C VAL A 379 11.66 -28.58 13.88
N GLY A 380 12.61 -29.18 14.60
CA GLY A 380 12.40 -29.60 15.99
C GLY A 380 12.03 -28.41 16.89
N LEU A 381 12.75 -27.30 16.78
CA LEU A 381 12.47 -26.04 17.49
C LEU A 381 11.09 -25.49 17.13
N LEU A 382 10.83 -25.33 15.84
CA LEU A 382 9.60 -24.69 15.34
C LEU A 382 8.34 -25.48 15.72
N ASN A 383 8.37 -26.82 15.57
CA ASN A 383 7.27 -27.67 15.97
C ASN A 383 7.04 -27.67 17.50
N ALA A 384 8.12 -27.55 18.28
CA ALA A 384 8.00 -27.43 19.74
C ALA A 384 7.35 -26.09 20.14
N LEU A 385 7.69 -24.99 19.47
CA LEU A 385 7.05 -23.68 19.68
C LEU A 385 5.59 -23.68 19.21
N GLN A 386 5.28 -24.26 18.04
CA GLN A 386 3.92 -24.36 17.53
C GLN A 386 3.02 -25.13 18.51
N SER A 387 3.48 -26.28 19.01
CA SER A 387 2.68 -27.12 19.92
C SER A 387 2.71 -26.66 21.37
N GLY A 388 3.84 -26.12 21.84
CA GLY A 388 4.07 -25.80 23.27
C GLY A 388 3.73 -24.35 23.63
N PHE A 389 3.81 -23.44 22.67
CA PHE A 389 3.48 -22.03 22.87
C PHE A 389 2.21 -21.64 22.10
N VAL A 390 2.23 -21.67 20.77
CA VAL A 390 1.10 -21.19 19.94
C VAL A 390 -0.21 -21.91 20.28
N ALA A 391 -0.21 -23.23 20.27
CA ALA A 391 -1.41 -24.03 20.54
C ALA A 391 -1.94 -23.91 21.98
N THR A 392 -1.14 -23.39 22.92
CA THR A 392 -1.52 -23.20 24.32
C THR A 392 -2.01 -21.79 24.65
N HIS A 393 -1.92 -20.84 23.69
CA HIS A 393 -2.33 -19.45 23.85
C HIS A 393 -3.48 -19.15 22.89
N PRO A 394 -4.75 -19.18 23.37
CA PRO A 394 -5.91 -18.89 22.54
C PRO A 394 -5.82 -17.52 21.84
N GLY A 395 -6.22 -17.46 20.57
CA GLY A 395 -6.14 -16.26 19.76
C GLY A 395 -4.77 -15.99 19.14
N THR A 396 -3.74 -16.82 19.46
CA THR A 396 -2.44 -16.74 18.78
C THR A 396 -2.53 -17.41 17.40
N GLU A 397 -2.03 -16.72 16.39
CA GLU A 397 -1.97 -17.22 15.01
C GLU A 397 -0.92 -18.31 14.83
N PRO A 398 -1.00 -19.10 13.75
CA PRO A 398 0.05 -20.04 13.39
C PRO A 398 1.41 -19.37 13.33
N LEU A 399 2.45 -20.08 13.80
CA LEU A 399 3.81 -19.58 13.79
C LEU A 399 4.28 -19.32 12.34
N GLN A 400 4.93 -18.19 12.12
CA GLN A 400 5.64 -17.90 10.88
C GLN A 400 7.11 -18.21 11.02
N MET A 401 7.78 -18.56 9.92
CA MET A 401 9.22 -18.77 9.92
C MET A 401 9.89 -18.27 8.63
N VAL A 402 11.10 -17.73 8.78
CA VAL A 402 11.97 -17.46 7.65
C VAL A 402 13.02 -18.56 7.57
N PRO A 403 13.04 -19.41 6.54
CA PRO A 403 14.00 -20.51 6.45
C PRO A 403 15.40 -20.00 6.10
N THR A 404 16.43 -20.76 6.47
CA THR A 404 17.82 -20.45 6.03
C THR A 404 17.93 -20.47 4.50
N GLU A 405 17.19 -21.37 3.83
CA GLU A 405 17.09 -21.40 2.36
C GLU A 405 15.84 -20.68 1.86
N TYR A 406 15.72 -19.38 2.17
CA TYR A 406 14.53 -18.55 1.94
C TYR A 406 14.29 -18.16 0.46
N ARG A 407 15.20 -18.46 -0.47
CA ARG A 407 15.15 -18.06 -1.88
C ARG A 407 15.33 -19.23 -2.85
N GLY A 408 14.87 -19.04 -4.10
CA GLY A 408 15.01 -20.06 -5.14
C GLY A 408 13.89 -21.08 -5.15
N THR A 409 13.86 -21.95 -6.17
CA THR A 409 12.81 -22.94 -6.38
C THR A 409 13.35 -24.38 -6.41
N SER A 410 14.68 -24.56 -6.43
CA SER A 410 15.29 -25.88 -6.52
C SER A 410 15.15 -26.69 -5.22
N ASP A 411 14.90 -27.99 -5.32
CA ASP A 411 14.85 -28.86 -4.15
C ASP A 411 16.22 -29.01 -3.50
N SER A 412 16.25 -29.32 -2.20
CA SER A 412 17.47 -29.49 -1.40
C SER A 412 17.21 -30.42 -0.23
N PRO A 413 18.27 -30.98 0.40
CA PRO A 413 18.14 -31.73 1.64
C PRO A 413 17.49 -30.90 2.78
N TYR A 414 17.66 -29.58 2.80
CA TYR A 414 17.02 -28.68 3.74
C TYR A 414 15.49 -28.64 3.52
N ARG A 415 15.06 -28.33 2.29
CA ARG A 415 13.63 -28.21 1.92
C ARG A 415 12.89 -29.53 2.02
N ALA A 416 13.57 -30.65 1.73
CA ALA A 416 12.98 -31.97 1.91
C ALA A 416 12.60 -32.24 3.37
N VAL A 417 13.44 -31.85 4.34
CA VAL A 417 13.13 -31.99 5.77
C VAL A 417 11.96 -31.08 6.18
N LEU A 418 11.95 -29.83 5.73
CA LEU A 418 10.82 -28.91 5.99
C LEU A 418 9.51 -29.49 5.46
N ARG A 419 9.50 -29.91 4.18
CA ARG A 419 8.34 -30.49 3.50
C ARG A 419 7.77 -31.72 4.25
N GLU A 420 8.65 -32.58 4.75
CA GLU A 420 8.27 -33.83 5.38
C GLU A 420 7.90 -33.71 6.86
N ARG A 421 8.48 -32.76 7.59
CA ARG A 421 8.46 -32.77 9.06
C ARG A 421 7.99 -31.50 9.73
N LEU A 422 7.96 -30.35 9.02
CA LEU A 422 7.49 -29.09 9.59
C LEU A 422 5.96 -29.16 9.76
N ASP A 423 5.48 -28.78 10.94
CA ASP A 423 4.03 -28.70 11.21
C ASP A 423 3.32 -27.95 10.08
N PRO A 424 2.24 -28.52 9.51
CA PRO A 424 1.55 -27.93 8.37
C PRO A 424 0.93 -26.56 8.66
N ALA A 425 0.67 -26.23 9.92
CA ALA A 425 0.12 -24.92 10.30
C ALA A 425 1.19 -23.81 10.21
N ILE A 426 2.50 -24.15 10.31
CA ILE A 426 3.56 -23.12 10.27
C ILE A 426 3.69 -22.53 8.88
N GLU A 427 3.59 -21.21 8.77
CA GLU A 427 3.78 -20.46 7.52
C GLU A 427 5.27 -20.28 7.21
N VAL A 428 5.64 -20.44 5.93
CA VAL A 428 7.04 -20.36 5.49
C VAL A 428 7.21 -19.17 4.54
N MET A 429 8.14 -18.27 4.91
CA MET A 429 8.47 -17.11 4.09
C MET A 429 9.45 -17.45 2.97
N TRP A 430 9.32 -16.75 1.85
CA TRP A 430 10.12 -16.90 0.64
C TRP A 430 10.31 -15.55 -0.05
N THR A 431 11.54 -15.23 -0.47
CA THR A 431 11.85 -13.94 -1.10
C THR A 431 11.80 -13.96 -2.63
N GLY A 432 11.33 -15.05 -3.23
CA GLY A 432 11.41 -15.22 -4.68
C GLY A 432 12.61 -16.07 -5.12
N VAL A 433 12.89 -16.10 -6.42
CA VAL A 433 14.02 -16.87 -6.95
C VAL A 433 15.38 -16.33 -6.54
N TYR A 434 15.46 -15.08 -6.10
CA TYR A 434 16.64 -14.39 -5.58
C TYR A 434 16.33 -13.69 -4.26
N VAL A 435 17.35 -13.12 -3.60
CA VAL A 435 17.17 -12.27 -2.41
C VAL A 435 16.36 -11.03 -2.78
N VAL A 436 16.73 -10.37 -3.89
CA VAL A 436 16.01 -9.23 -4.47
C VAL A 436 15.61 -9.63 -5.90
N PRO A 437 14.42 -10.23 -6.06
CA PRO A 437 13.97 -10.70 -7.36
C PRO A 437 13.48 -9.54 -8.22
N ALA A 438 13.82 -9.54 -9.53
CA ALA A 438 13.26 -8.57 -10.47
C ALA A 438 11.77 -8.81 -10.73
N GLU A 439 11.36 -10.06 -10.61
CA GLU A 439 9.98 -10.48 -10.81
C GLU A 439 9.64 -11.66 -9.92
N ILE A 440 8.36 -11.78 -9.60
CA ILE A 440 7.77 -12.96 -8.96
C ILE A 440 6.60 -13.39 -9.84
N THR A 441 6.72 -14.61 -10.42
CA THR A 441 5.68 -15.16 -11.30
C THR A 441 4.88 -16.26 -10.60
N VAL A 442 3.67 -16.51 -11.09
CA VAL A 442 2.82 -17.63 -10.64
C VAL A 442 3.57 -18.96 -10.78
N ALA A 443 4.27 -19.17 -11.90
CA ALA A 443 5.04 -20.40 -12.12
C ALA A 443 6.16 -20.58 -11.07
N GLN A 444 6.87 -19.50 -10.71
CA GLN A 444 7.91 -19.54 -9.68
C GLN A 444 7.33 -19.84 -8.30
N ALA A 445 6.19 -19.24 -7.94
CA ALA A 445 5.51 -19.50 -6.68
C ALA A 445 5.01 -20.96 -6.57
N GLN A 446 4.45 -21.51 -7.65
CA GLN A 446 4.01 -22.91 -7.71
C GLN A 446 5.18 -23.90 -7.59
N GLU A 447 6.30 -23.63 -8.28
CA GLU A 447 7.51 -24.45 -8.16
C GLU A 447 8.09 -24.41 -6.76
N ALA A 448 8.18 -23.22 -6.16
CA ALA A 448 8.64 -23.07 -4.78
C ALA A 448 7.69 -23.76 -3.78
N ALA A 449 6.38 -23.59 -3.92
CA ALA A 449 5.39 -24.28 -3.08
C ALA A 449 5.50 -25.80 -3.17
N THR A 450 5.84 -26.35 -4.34
CA THR A 450 6.09 -27.78 -4.53
C THR A 450 7.32 -28.24 -3.74
N THR A 451 8.41 -27.47 -3.73
CA THR A 451 9.63 -27.85 -3.00
C THR A 451 9.49 -27.73 -1.49
N PHE A 452 8.71 -26.75 -1.01
CA PHE A 452 8.42 -26.57 0.43
C PHE A 452 7.22 -27.40 0.91
N GLY A 453 6.38 -27.93 -0.01
CA GLY A 453 5.20 -28.75 0.29
C GLY A 453 4.00 -27.96 0.83
N ARG A 454 3.97 -26.63 0.65
CA ARG A 454 2.92 -25.73 1.12
C ARG A 454 2.91 -24.41 0.34
N PRO A 455 1.79 -23.66 0.30
CA PRO A 455 1.82 -22.26 -0.13
C PRO A 455 2.82 -21.45 0.68
N LEU A 456 3.43 -20.44 0.08
CA LEU A 456 4.47 -19.65 0.71
C LEU A 456 3.97 -18.24 1.02
N TYR A 457 4.54 -17.63 2.05
CA TYR A 457 4.35 -16.24 2.40
C TYR A 457 5.49 -15.42 1.79
N VAL A 458 5.17 -14.48 0.91
CA VAL A 458 6.20 -13.72 0.20
C VAL A 458 6.75 -12.60 1.09
N TRP A 459 8.05 -12.64 1.36
CA TRP A 459 8.84 -11.51 1.84
C TRP A 459 9.48 -10.86 0.61
N ASP A 460 8.91 -9.77 0.12
CA ASP A 460 9.38 -9.08 -1.08
C ASP A 460 10.42 -8.01 -0.75
N ASN A 461 11.66 -8.22 -1.16
CA ASN A 461 12.76 -7.29 -0.91
C ASN A 461 12.71 -6.09 -1.87
N THR A 462 11.67 -5.26 -1.70
CA THR A 462 11.47 -3.96 -2.33
C THR A 462 10.57 -3.11 -1.42
N PRO A 463 10.80 -1.81 -1.26
CA PRO A 463 11.88 -0.96 -1.81
C PRO A 463 13.20 -0.98 -1.03
N VAL A 464 13.51 -2.02 -0.27
CA VAL A 464 14.73 -2.08 0.54
C VAL A 464 15.98 -1.62 -0.22
N ASN A 465 16.79 -0.77 0.42
CA ASN A 465 17.97 -0.15 -0.17
C ASN A 465 19.25 -0.33 0.67
N ASP A 466 19.37 -1.46 1.40
CA ASP A 466 20.42 -1.76 2.36
C ASP A 466 21.61 -2.58 1.80
N PHE A 467 21.72 -2.73 0.49
CA PHE A 467 22.73 -3.56 -0.17
C PHE A 467 23.58 -2.77 -1.18
N PRO A 468 24.83 -3.18 -1.51
CA PRO A 468 25.78 -2.36 -2.26
C PRO A 468 25.28 -1.71 -3.56
N PRO A 469 24.48 -2.37 -4.43
CA PRO A 469 23.94 -1.74 -5.63
C PRO A 469 23.00 -0.54 -5.37
N THR A 470 22.48 -0.40 -4.15
CA THR A 470 21.58 0.70 -3.77
C THR A 470 22.30 1.89 -3.13
N GLU A 471 23.64 1.88 -3.08
CA GLU A 471 24.41 3.00 -2.53
C GLU A 471 23.95 4.36 -3.09
N GLY A 472 23.51 5.24 -2.20
CA GLY A 472 23.07 6.59 -2.54
C GLY A 472 21.73 6.68 -3.26
N ARG A 473 20.88 5.64 -3.24
CA ARG A 473 19.60 5.59 -3.95
C ARG A 473 18.42 5.57 -2.99
N LEU A 474 17.35 6.28 -3.38
CA LEU A 474 15.99 5.94 -3.00
C LEU A 474 15.39 5.00 -4.05
N ILE A 475 14.41 4.20 -3.67
CA ILE A 475 13.71 3.29 -4.56
C ILE A 475 12.24 3.72 -4.61
N LEU A 476 11.95 4.69 -5.48
CA LEU A 476 10.61 5.26 -5.66
C LEU A 476 9.95 4.79 -6.97
N ALA A 477 10.42 3.69 -7.54
CA ALA A 477 9.84 3.07 -8.73
C ALA A 477 8.41 2.56 -8.47
N PRO A 478 7.56 2.41 -9.51
CA PRO A 478 6.31 1.68 -9.36
C PRO A 478 6.55 0.26 -8.82
N TYR A 479 5.68 -0.21 -7.92
CA TYR A 479 5.67 -1.61 -7.54
C TYR A 479 5.22 -2.44 -8.75
N ALA A 480 6.11 -3.20 -9.35
CA ALA A 480 5.85 -3.84 -10.63
C ALA A 480 6.47 -5.22 -10.74
N ARG A 481 6.08 -5.96 -11.80
CA ARG A 481 6.65 -7.28 -12.16
C ARG A 481 6.34 -8.37 -11.11
N ARG A 482 5.21 -8.22 -10.42
CA ARG A 482 4.55 -9.30 -9.69
C ARG A 482 3.35 -9.69 -10.53
N GLU A 483 3.28 -10.98 -10.88
CA GLU A 483 2.31 -11.48 -11.85
C GLU A 483 0.91 -11.54 -11.23
N ALA A 484 -0.09 -11.07 -11.96
CA ALA A 484 -1.49 -11.23 -11.58
C ALA A 484 -1.85 -12.72 -11.42
N GLY A 485 -2.64 -13.07 -10.41
CA GLY A 485 -2.97 -14.44 -10.05
C GLY A 485 -2.04 -15.06 -8.99
N LEU A 486 -1.01 -14.33 -8.51
CA LEU A 486 -0.17 -14.77 -7.39
C LEU A 486 -0.99 -15.04 -6.13
N SER A 487 -2.03 -14.26 -5.88
CA SER A 487 -2.92 -14.41 -4.73
C SER A 487 -3.51 -15.83 -4.56
N ALA A 488 -3.68 -16.57 -5.64
CA ALA A 488 -4.15 -17.96 -5.61
C ALA A 488 -3.06 -18.98 -5.18
N HIS A 489 -1.81 -18.57 -5.05
CA HIS A 489 -0.66 -19.48 -4.87
C HIS A 489 0.24 -19.12 -3.68
N VAL A 490 -0.02 -17.98 -3.01
CA VAL A 490 0.70 -17.52 -1.83
C VAL A 490 -0.29 -17.20 -0.71
N THR A 491 0.17 -17.21 0.56
CA THR A 491 -0.69 -16.85 1.70
C THR A 491 -0.76 -15.33 1.90
N GLY A 492 0.19 -14.60 1.35
CA GLY A 492 0.26 -13.16 1.42
C GLY A 492 1.58 -12.61 0.92
N ILE A 493 1.72 -11.28 1.01
CA ILE A 493 2.91 -10.55 0.63
C ILE A 493 3.19 -9.42 1.62
N VAL A 494 4.44 -9.33 2.08
CA VAL A 494 4.96 -8.19 2.83
C VAL A 494 6.19 -7.63 2.13
N LEU A 495 6.22 -6.30 1.98
CA LEU A 495 7.34 -5.60 1.40
C LEU A 495 8.38 -5.31 2.47
N ASN A 496 9.66 -5.45 2.13
CA ASN A 496 10.77 -4.99 2.97
C ASN A 496 11.10 -3.54 2.57
N PRO A 497 10.83 -2.55 3.44
CA PRO A 497 10.98 -1.14 3.11
C PRO A 497 12.43 -0.64 3.20
N MET A 498 12.63 0.64 2.86
CA MET A 498 13.90 1.35 3.07
C MET A 498 14.07 1.78 4.53
N ASN A 499 15.30 2.20 4.90
CA ASN A 499 15.54 2.93 6.15
C ASN A 499 14.69 4.23 6.20
N GLN A 500 14.41 4.84 5.05
CA GLN A 500 13.56 6.01 4.87
C GLN A 500 12.09 5.58 4.94
N ALA A 501 11.49 5.72 6.12
CA ALA A 501 10.15 5.23 6.41
C ALA A 501 9.08 5.88 5.51
N ALA A 502 9.03 7.21 5.50
CA ALA A 502 8.03 7.95 4.75
C ALA A 502 8.23 7.83 3.23
N ALA A 503 9.48 7.81 2.75
CA ALA A 503 9.76 7.56 1.33
C ALA A 503 9.34 6.16 0.87
N SER A 504 9.31 5.17 1.77
CA SER A 504 8.86 3.80 1.47
C SER A 504 7.37 3.72 1.14
N LYS A 505 6.55 4.68 1.61
CA LYS A 505 5.11 4.77 1.34
C LYS A 505 4.81 4.72 -0.16
N VAL A 506 5.68 5.26 -1.01
CA VAL A 506 5.49 5.27 -2.47
C VAL A 506 5.30 3.87 -3.05
N GLN A 507 6.14 2.91 -2.67
CA GLN A 507 5.96 1.52 -3.13
C GLN A 507 4.93 0.75 -2.33
N LEU A 508 4.72 1.10 -1.07
CA LEU A 508 3.71 0.46 -0.22
C LEU A 508 2.29 0.68 -0.75
N VAL A 509 1.98 1.85 -1.35
CA VAL A 509 0.71 2.07 -2.09
C VAL A 509 0.52 1.01 -3.17
N GLY A 510 1.55 0.79 -4.00
CA GLY A 510 1.49 -0.23 -5.05
C GLY A 510 1.39 -1.65 -4.50
N GLY A 511 2.10 -1.95 -3.41
CA GLY A 511 2.01 -3.23 -2.73
C GLY A 511 0.63 -3.50 -2.12
N ALA A 512 0.01 -2.47 -1.54
CA ALA A 512 -1.35 -2.53 -1.01
C ALA A 512 -2.37 -2.82 -2.12
N ASP A 513 -2.33 -2.06 -3.22
CA ASP A 513 -3.23 -2.24 -4.37
C ASP A 513 -3.08 -3.63 -5.00
N PHE A 514 -1.83 -4.11 -5.18
CA PHE A 514 -1.56 -5.45 -5.69
C PHE A 514 -2.07 -6.55 -4.75
N ALA A 515 -1.78 -6.47 -3.46
CA ALA A 515 -2.17 -7.51 -2.50
C ALA A 515 -3.69 -7.53 -2.24
N TRP A 516 -4.35 -6.39 -2.43
CA TRP A 516 -5.80 -6.27 -2.34
C TRP A 516 -6.49 -6.90 -3.55
N ASN A 517 -6.08 -6.52 -4.78
CA ASN A 517 -6.73 -6.95 -6.02
C ASN A 517 -5.71 -7.10 -7.17
N ASP A 518 -4.92 -8.16 -7.13
CA ASP A 518 -3.84 -8.40 -8.10
C ASP A 518 -4.33 -8.53 -9.55
N ALA A 519 -5.60 -8.93 -9.76
CA ALA A 519 -6.19 -9.05 -11.09
C ALA A 519 -6.48 -7.70 -11.76
N ALA A 520 -6.81 -6.66 -10.98
CA ALA A 520 -7.10 -5.31 -11.48
C ALA A 520 -5.92 -4.34 -11.27
N TYR A 521 -4.82 -4.83 -10.72
CA TYR A 521 -3.64 -4.01 -10.42
C TYR A 521 -3.01 -3.39 -11.67
N ASP A 522 -2.75 -2.08 -11.62
CA ASP A 522 -2.00 -1.35 -12.63
C ASP A 522 -0.87 -0.55 -11.96
N PRO A 523 0.40 -0.89 -12.22
CA PRO A 523 1.54 -0.22 -11.58
C PRO A 523 1.62 1.28 -11.81
N ALA A 524 1.21 1.77 -13.00
CA ALA A 524 1.27 3.20 -13.31
C ALA A 524 0.16 3.97 -12.57
N ARG A 525 -1.04 3.40 -12.49
CA ARG A 525 -2.16 3.97 -11.71
C ARG A 525 -1.82 4.04 -10.23
N ALA A 526 -1.34 2.95 -9.64
CA ALA A 526 -0.96 2.91 -8.24
C ALA A 526 0.20 3.87 -7.90
N HIS A 527 1.17 4.01 -8.80
CA HIS A 527 2.27 4.95 -8.65
C HIS A 527 1.82 6.42 -8.71
N ARG A 528 0.86 6.72 -9.58
CA ARG A 528 0.22 8.04 -9.61
C ARG A 528 -0.59 8.28 -8.33
N ALA A 529 -1.34 7.28 -7.86
CA ALA A 529 -2.10 7.39 -6.60
C ALA A 529 -1.18 7.66 -5.40
N ALA A 530 0.03 7.10 -5.36
CA ALA A 530 1.03 7.44 -4.35
C ALA A 530 1.46 8.91 -4.43
N ALA A 531 1.66 9.44 -5.63
CA ALA A 531 1.97 10.85 -5.82
C ALA A 531 0.79 11.77 -5.47
N ASP A 532 -0.44 11.39 -5.86
CA ASP A 532 -1.67 12.13 -5.55
C ASP A 532 -1.92 12.18 -4.03
N HIS A 533 -1.70 11.06 -3.32
CA HIS A 533 -1.80 10.99 -1.86
C HIS A 533 -0.83 11.97 -1.18
N LEU A 534 0.46 11.95 -1.55
CA LEU A 534 1.47 12.87 -1.00
C LEU A 534 1.21 14.34 -1.38
N ALA A 535 0.59 14.58 -2.54
CA ALA A 535 0.24 15.90 -3.02
C ALA A 535 -1.08 16.44 -2.45
N ALA A 536 -1.79 15.65 -1.61
CA ALA A 536 -3.16 15.96 -1.16
C ALA A 536 -4.09 16.39 -2.32
N GLY A 537 -3.95 15.74 -3.48
CA GLY A 537 -4.74 16.00 -4.67
C GLY A 537 -4.34 17.24 -5.48
N ASP A 538 -3.26 17.99 -5.14
CA ASP A 538 -2.79 19.09 -5.98
C ASP A 538 -2.09 18.59 -7.25
N PRO A 539 -2.66 18.81 -8.46
CA PRO A 539 -2.13 18.22 -9.69
C PRO A 539 -0.70 18.69 -10.03
N ARG A 540 -0.31 19.90 -9.62
CA ARG A 540 1.03 20.43 -9.91
C ARG A 540 2.08 19.73 -9.05
N THR A 541 1.74 19.48 -7.80
CA THR A 541 2.60 18.74 -6.86
C THR A 541 2.68 17.27 -7.24
N THR A 542 1.57 16.64 -7.67
CA THR A 542 1.57 15.29 -8.24
C THR A 542 2.57 15.15 -9.40
N GLU A 543 2.51 16.06 -10.38
CA GLU A 543 3.43 15.99 -11.52
C GLU A 543 4.89 16.25 -11.12
N ALA A 544 5.14 17.09 -10.11
CA ALA A 544 6.48 17.30 -9.55
C ALA A 544 7.01 16.05 -8.84
N LEU A 545 6.15 15.37 -8.07
CA LEU A 545 6.48 14.09 -7.42
C LEU A 545 6.77 13.00 -8.45
N LEU A 546 5.97 12.86 -9.49
CA LEU A 546 6.19 11.87 -10.55
C LEU A 546 7.52 12.11 -11.29
N ALA A 547 7.89 13.38 -11.55
CA ALA A 547 9.18 13.71 -12.14
C ALA A 547 10.34 13.37 -11.17
N PHE A 548 10.16 13.60 -9.88
CA PHE A 548 11.14 13.22 -8.85
C PHE A 548 11.25 11.70 -8.72
N PHE A 549 10.14 10.97 -8.70
CA PHE A 549 10.12 9.50 -8.64
C PHE A 549 10.82 8.85 -9.83
N ASP A 550 10.64 9.39 -11.04
CA ASP A 550 11.34 8.90 -12.24
C ASP A 550 12.85 8.94 -12.07
N LEU A 551 13.39 9.99 -11.42
CA LEU A 551 14.81 10.14 -11.15
C LEU A 551 15.33 9.26 -10.00
N GLN A 552 14.43 8.66 -9.21
CA GLN A 552 14.70 7.78 -8.07
C GLN A 552 14.14 6.37 -8.35
N ASN A 553 14.41 5.84 -9.54
CA ASN A 553 13.90 4.56 -9.98
C ASN A 553 14.71 3.38 -9.40
N LEU A 554 14.48 2.20 -9.92
CA LEU A 554 15.05 0.95 -9.41
C LEU A 554 16.58 0.94 -9.43
N ALA A 555 17.17 0.36 -8.38
CA ALA A 555 18.59 0.06 -8.35
C ALA A 555 18.95 -1.01 -9.39
N PRO A 556 20.17 -0.95 -9.96
CA PRO A 556 20.69 -2.08 -10.73
C PRO A 556 20.82 -3.29 -9.81
N THR A 557 20.13 -4.36 -10.14
CA THR A 557 20.27 -5.64 -9.44
C THR A 557 21.60 -6.29 -9.76
N SER A 558 22.21 -7.00 -8.81
CA SER A 558 23.54 -7.56 -8.98
C SER A 558 23.59 -8.61 -10.10
N ALA A 559 24.70 -8.70 -10.83
CA ALA A 559 24.93 -9.71 -11.85
C ALA A 559 24.80 -11.16 -11.33
N SER A 560 24.95 -11.37 -10.03
CA SER A 560 24.74 -12.67 -9.38
C SER A 560 23.27 -13.07 -9.27
N SER A 561 22.35 -12.12 -9.45
CA SER A 561 20.90 -12.38 -9.46
C SER A 561 20.36 -12.72 -10.87
N GLY A 562 21.19 -12.69 -11.90
CA GLY A 562 20.76 -12.94 -13.29
C GLY A 562 19.95 -11.80 -13.90
N ILE A 563 19.90 -10.63 -13.25
CA ILE A 563 19.06 -9.52 -13.66
C ILE A 563 19.90 -8.45 -14.33
N VAL A 564 19.46 -8.08 -15.51
CA VAL A 564 19.92 -6.92 -16.27
C VAL A 564 19.59 -5.67 -15.48
N SER A 565 20.48 -4.67 -15.50
CA SER A 565 20.23 -3.39 -14.81
C SER A 565 18.84 -2.85 -15.14
N GLN A 566 18.11 -2.46 -14.12
CA GLN A 566 16.79 -1.86 -14.28
C GLN A 566 16.95 -0.48 -14.95
N PRO A 567 15.99 -0.03 -15.78
CA PRO A 567 16.06 1.30 -16.37
C PRO A 567 16.05 2.36 -15.28
N GLN A 568 17.01 3.28 -15.36
CA GLN A 568 17.03 4.47 -14.52
C GLN A 568 16.33 5.61 -15.26
N ALA A 569 15.56 6.45 -14.53
CA ALA A 569 14.83 7.59 -15.09
C ALA A 569 14.15 7.27 -16.45
N PRO A 570 13.24 6.27 -16.52
CA PRO A 570 12.70 5.78 -17.79
C PRO A 570 11.94 6.84 -18.58
N ALA A 571 11.23 7.77 -17.92
CA ALA A 571 10.53 8.85 -18.60
C ALA A 571 11.53 9.86 -19.20
N LEU A 572 12.55 10.27 -18.44
CA LEU A 572 13.61 11.14 -18.94
C LEU A 572 14.39 10.44 -20.07
N ALA A 573 14.68 9.15 -19.94
CA ALA A 573 15.40 8.40 -20.99
C ALA A 573 14.66 8.42 -22.33
N LEU A 574 13.33 8.30 -22.31
CA LEU A 574 12.51 8.44 -23.52
C LEU A 574 12.57 9.84 -24.12
N GLN A 575 12.51 10.89 -23.30
CA GLN A 575 12.64 12.27 -23.75
C GLN A 575 14.02 12.56 -24.36
N VAL A 576 15.09 12.08 -23.72
CA VAL A 576 16.47 12.21 -24.22
C VAL A 576 16.65 11.45 -25.56
N ALA A 577 16.06 10.25 -25.71
CA ALA A 577 16.10 9.51 -26.95
C ALA A 577 15.36 10.23 -28.09
N ALA A 578 14.19 10.80 -27.80
CA ALA A 578 13.44 11.63 -28.75
C ALA A 578 14.23 12.90 -29.14
N PHE A 579 14.84 13.57 -28.17
CA PHE A 579 15.74 14.71 -28.40
C PHE A 579 16.86 14.35 -29.39
N ARG A 580 17.60 13.25 -29.12
CA ARG A 580 18.70 12.80 -29.97
C ARG A 580 18.24 12.52 -31.41
N THR A 581 17.08 11.87 -31.55
CA THR A 581 16.48 11.57 -32.87
C THR A 581 16.21 12.85 -33.68
N SER A 582 15.58 13.87 -33.06
CA SER A 582 15.29 15.14 -33.72
C SER A 582 16.59 15.95 -34.00
N TRP A 583 17.52 15.91 -33.07
CA TRP A 583 18.82 16.57 -33.22
C TRP A 583 19.61 16.04 -34.42
N ASP A 584 19.71 14.73 -34.54
CA ASP A 584 20.43 14.03 -35.64
C ASP A 584 19.74 14.22 -37.00
N ALA A 585 18.39 14.40 -36.99
CA ALA A 585 17.63 14.76 -38.20
C ALA A 585 17.86 16.22 -38.63
N GLY A 586 18.52 17.04 -37.84
CA GLY A 586 18.79 18.47 -38.12
C GLY A 586 17.77 19.43 -37.54
N ASP A 587 16.71 18.93 -36.88
CA ASP A 587 15.65 19.74 -36.28
C ASP A 587 16.04 20.22 -34.86
N ARG A 588 17.23 20.83 -34.76
CA ARG A 588 17.93 21.10 -33.50
C ARG A 588 17.12 21.97 -32.53
N GLN A 589 16.50 23.05 -33.02
CA GLN A 589 15.70 23.93 -32.17
C GLN A 589 14.44 23.20 -31.67
N ALA A 590 13.78 22.43 -32.53
CA ALA A 590 12.61 21.66 -32.15
C ALA A 590 12.96 20.58 -31.10
N ALA A 591 14.13 19.96 -31.17
CA ALA A 591 14.63 19.03 -30.16
C ALA A 591 14.76 19.71 -28.78
N ILE A 592 15.36 20.91 -28.73
CA ILE A 592 15.49 21.69 -27.50
C ILE A 592 14.12 22.08 -26.95
N ASP A 593 13.24 22.60 -27.80
CA ASP A 593 11.89 23.05 -27.41
C ASP A 593 11.03 21.89 -26.86
N ALA A 594 11.22 20.68 -27.37
CA ALA A 594 10.51 19.49 -26.91
C ALA A 594 10.98 19.00 -25.54
N LEU A 595 12.29 19.05 -25.23
CA LEU A 595 12.84 18.58 -23.95
C LEU A 595 12.74 19.64 -22.84
N ARG A 596 12.68 20.95 -23.20
CA ARG A 596 12.68 22.08 -22.26
C ARG A 596 11.60 21.97 -21.17
N PRO A 597 10.32 21.71 -21.46
CA PRO A 597 9.30 21.63 -20.41
C PRO A 597 9.60 20.59 -19.36
N HIS A 598 10.17 19.45 -19.76
CA HIS A 598 10.54 18.39 -18.82
C HIS A 598 11.75 18.77 -17.97
N ALA A 599 12.73 19.44 -18.56
CA ALA A 599 13.88 19.98 -17.82
C ALA A 599 13.46 21.03 -16.79
N ASP A 600 12.58 21.95 -17.17
CA ASP A 600 12.02 22.97 -16.28
C ASP A 600 11.21 22.34 -15.13
N GLN A 601 10.43 21.27 -15.41
CA GLN A 601 9.71 20.49 -14.43
C GLN A 601 10.65 19.86 -13.41
N ILE A 602 11.70 19.17 -13.85
CA ILE A 602 12.71 18.56 -12.97
C ILE A 602 13.36 19.64 -12.07
N ALA A 603 13.72 20.80 -12.64
CA ALA A 603 14.36 21.89 -11.89
C ALA A 603 13.42 22.50 -10.83
N ALA A 604 12.12 22.56 -11.08
CA ALA A 604 11.13 23.14 -10.19
C ALA A 604 10.57 22.14 -9.15
N ALA A 605 10.63 20.84 -9.43
CA ALA A 605 10.02 19.80 -8.60
C ALA A 605 10.46 19.86 -7.12
N PRO A 606 11.75 20.03 -6.76
CA PRO A 606 12.16 20.04 -5.36
C PRO A 606 11.51 21.14 -4.52
N ASP A 607 11.34 22.33 -5.09
CA ASP A 607 10.71 23.45 -4.38
C ASP A 607 9.21 23.24 -4.20
N LEU A 608 8.52 22.70 -5.21
CA LEU A 608 7.10 22.35 -5.14
C LEU A 608 6.87 21.25 -4.08
N ILE A 609 7.68 20.20 -4.07
CA ILE A 609 7.60 19.11 -3.11
C ILE A 609 7.79 19.64 -1.68
N ARG A 610 8.83 20.43 -1.42
CA ARG A 610 9.07 21.00 -0.10
C ARG A 610 7.99 21.95 0.41
N THR A 611 7.30 22.60 -0.52
CA THR A 611 6.28 23.59 -0.15
C THR A 611 4.91 22.98 0.08
N ASN A 612 4.55 21.97 -0.71
CA ASN A 612 3.17 21.51 -0.80
C ASN A 612 2.93 20.10 -0.22
N VAL A 613 3.98 19.27 -0.11
CA VAL A 613 3.82 17.93 0.51
C VAL A 613 3.65 18.10 2.01
N ALA A 614 2.52 17.65 2.55
CA ALA A 614 2.20 17.76 3.97
C ALA A 614 2.98 16.76 4.84
N ASP A 615 3.38 15.62 4.27
CA ASP A 615 4.21 14.62 4.96
C ASP A 615 5.63 15.15 5.15
N ALA A 616 5.88 15.73 6.34
CA ALA A 616 7.20 16.27 6.70
C ALA A 616 8.28 15.17 6.77
N GLY A 617 7.89 13.93 7.10
CA GLY A 617 8.77 12.76 7.09
C GLY A 617 9.28 12.48 5.67
N PHE A 618 8.39 12.50 4.67
CA PHE A 618 8.77 12.32 3.27
C PHE A 618 9.78 13.40 2.80
N VAL A 619 9.52 14.67 3.14
CA VAL A 619 10.43 15.76 2.79
C VAL A 619 11.78 15.61 3.47
N ALA A 620 11.80 15.16 4.73
CA ALA A 620 13.04 14.92 5.49
C ALA A 620 13.84 13.74 4.90
N ASP A 621 13.20 12.61 4.70
CA ASP A 621 13.79 11.39 4.11
C ASP A 621 14.42 11.65 2.75
N CYS A 622 13.74 12.44 1.91
CA CYS A 622 14.17 12.77 0.55
C CYS A 622 15.11 13.98 0.47
N GLY A 623 15.42 14.68 1.58
CA GLY A 623 16.12 15.95 1.60
C GLY A 623 17.36 16.03 0.71
N PRO A 624 18.38 15.15 0.88
CA PRO A 624 19.57 15.14 0.04
C PRO A 624 19.32 14.90 -1.45
N TRP A 625 18.32 14.04 -1.76
CA TRP A 625 17.94 13.76 -3.16
C TRP A 625 17.18 14.93 -3.79
N LEU A 626 16.37 15.65 -3.02
CA LEU A 626 15.73 16.90 -3.48
C LEU A 626 16.78 17.99 -3.76
N ASP A 627 17.80 18.14 -2.88
CA ASP A 627 18.90 19.08 -3.11
C ASP A 627 19.67 18.74 -4.38
N ALA A 628 20.01 17.47 -4.56
CA ALA A 628 20.71 17.00 -5.76
C ALA A 628 19.85 17.17 -7.02
N THR A 629 18.57 16.87 -6.96
CA THR A 629 17.62 17.04 -8.09
C THR A 629 17.50 18.48 -8.51
N ALA A 630 17.46 19.44 -7.57
CA ALA A 630 17.44 20.86 -7.87
C ALA A 630 18.68 21.31 -8.68
N LEU A 631 19.86 20.84 -8.29
CA LEU A 631 21.11 21.16 -8.98
C LEU A 631 21.22 20.47 -10.34
N TRP A 632 20.87 19.18 -10.41
CA TRP A 632 20.87 18.44 -11.67
C TRP A 632 19.83 18.98 -12.67
N GLY A 633 18.63 19.38 -12.22
CA GLY A 633 17.62 20.01 -13.05
C GLY A 633 18.11 21.36 -13.62
N GLN A 634 18.72 22.19 -12.79
CA GLN A 634 19.34 23.45 -13.24
C GLN A 634 20.50 23.20 -14.21
N ALA A 635 21.29 22.15 -14.02
CA ALA A 635 22.34 21.76 -14.95
C ALA A 635 21.78 21.34 -16.31
N LEU A 636 20.68 20.59 -16.32
CA LEU A 636 19.98 20.20 -17.54
C LEU A 636 19.44 21.42 -18.30
N VAL A 637 18.80 22.36 -17.59
CA VAL A 637 18.32 23.63 -18.16
C VAL A 637 19.48 24.43 -18.78
N ALA A 638 20.59 24.61 -18.04
CA ALA A 638 21.78 25.29 -18.54
C ALA A 638 22.40 24.59 -19.77
N THR A 639 22.37 23.25 -19.79
CA THR A 639 22.81 22.46 -20.95
C THR A 639 21.96 22.77 -22.19
N LEU A 640 20.63 22.82 -22.06
CA LEU A 640 19.74 23.17 -23.17
C LEU A 640 19.92 24.61 -23.63
N ASP A 641 20.19 25.57 -22.71
CA ASP A 641 20.52 26.97 -23.03
C ASP A 641 21.80 27.03 -23.82
N GLY A 642 22.82 26.26 -23.46
CA GLY A 642 24.09 26.18 -24.18
C GLY A 642 23.94 25.64 -25.60
N LEU A 643 23.10 24.61 -25.78
CA LEU A 643 22.75 24.06 -27.10
C LEU A 643 21.96 25.07 -27.95
N ALA A 644 21.03 25.82 -27.35
CA ALA A 644 20.28 26.87 -28.01
C ALA A 644 21.19 28.02 -28.47
N ALA A 645 22.13 28.43 -27.62
CA ALA A 645 23.16 29.45 -27.98
C ALA A 645 24.04 28.95 -29.14
N THR A 646 24.42 27.67 -29.15
CA THR A 646 25.17 27.06 -30.26
C THR A 646 24.37 27.10 -31.57
N VAL A 647 23.10 26.73 -31.55
CA VAL A 647 22.17 26.78 -32.71
C VAL A 647 22.06 28.23 -33.23
N ALA A 648 22.03 29.21 -32.32
CA ALA A 648 21.97 30.63 -32.65
C ALA A 648 23.33 31.25 -33.11
N GLY A 649 24.42 30.47 -33.05
CA GLY A 649 25.76 30.94 -33.39
C GLY A 649 26.45 31.83 -32.32
N ASP A 650 25.93 31.85 -31.10
CA ASP A 650 26.50 32.52 -29.92
C ASP A 650 27.48 31.61 -29.19
N GLY A 651 28.71 31.50 -29.67
CA GLY A 651 29.75 30.70 -29.04
C GLY A 651 30.16 31.16 -27.64
N THR A 652 29.99 32.46 -27.31
CA THR A 652 30.29 33.00 -25.97
C THR A 652 29.22 32.57 -24.96
N GLY A 653 27.96 32.70 -25.35
CA GLY A 653 26.82 32.22 -24.56
C GLY A 653 26.88 30.70 -24.34
N ALA A 654 27.12 29.93 -25.39
CA ALA A 654 27.31 28.50 -25.33
C ALA A 654 28.37 28.06 -24.30
N ALA A 655 29.56 28.71 -24.33
CA ALA A 655 30.62 28.40 -23.38
C ALA A 655 30.26 28.79 -21.94
N ALA A 656 29.54 29.91 -21.72
CA ALA A 656 29.11 30.32 -20.40
C ALA A 656 28.07 29.37 -19.78
N PHE A 657 27.07 28.94 -20.58
CA PHE A 657 26.05 27.96 -20.14
C PHE A 657 26.66 26.58 -19.88
N GLY A 658 27.60 26.14 -20.73
CA GLY A 658 28.31 24.88 -20.51
C GLY A 658 29.09 24.86 -19.20
N ALA A 659 29.87 25.96 -18.92
CA ALA A 659 30.55 26.07 -17.65
C ALA A 659 29.62 26.12 -16.44
N ARG A 660 28.42 26.69 -16.57
CA ARG A 660 27.39 26.69 -15.54
C ARG A 660 26.82 25.32 -15.31
N ALA A 661 26.54 24.56 -16.38
CA ALA A 661 26.08 23.18 -16.28
C ALA A 661 27.12 22.30 -15.57
N ASP A 662 28.40 22.41 -15.93
CA ASP A 662 29.47 21.66 -15.28
C ASP A 662 29.60 21.97 -13.78
N GLU A 663 29.51 23.27 -13.42
CA GLU A 663 29.54 23.70 -12.01
C GLU A 663 28.39 23.10 -11.20
N LEU A 664 27.17 23.18 -11.72
CA LEU A 664 25.96 22.62 -11.06
C LEU A 664 26.04 21.12 -10.93
N ALA A 665 26.44 20.42 -11.98
CA ALA A 665 26.64 18.97 -11.97
C ALA A 665 27.69 18.55 -10.93
N ALA A 666 28.80 19.29 -10.81
CA ALA A 666 29.82 19.02 -9.80
C ALA A 666 29.29 19.22 -8.37
N GLN A 667 28.49 20.28 -8.15
CA GLN A 667 27.83 20.52 -6.85
C GLN A 667 26.87 19.40 -6.51
N ALA A 668 26.01 18.97 -7.44
CA ALA A 668 25.05 17.87 -7.26
C ALA A 668 25.77 16.55 -6.92
N ALA A 669 26.81 16.20 -7.65
CA ALA A 669 27.61 14.98 -7.44
C ALA A 669 28.36 14.96 -6.09
N ALA A 670 28.53 16.10 -5.44
CA ALA A 670 29.16 16.22 -4.12
C ALA A 670 28.20 15.95 -2.95
N ILE A 671 26.89 15.94 -3.19
CA ILE A 671 25.89 15.68 -2.15
C ILE A 671 25.94 14.20 -1.74
N ARG A 672 25.82 13.97 -0.44
CA ARG A 672 25.87 12.62 0.15
C ARG A 672 24.61 12.33 0.92
N THR A 673 24.34 11.04 1.11
CA THR A 673 23.29 10.53 1.97
C THR A 673 23.46 10.97 3.42
N ILE A 674 22.40 10.87 4.22
CA ILE A 674 22.43 11.25 5.63
C ILE A 674 23.31 10.25 6.40
N PRO A 675 24.41 10.72 7.04
CA PRO A 675 25.30 9.83 7.78
C PRO A 675 24.61 9.15 8.95
N GLY A 676 24.78 7.81 9.07
CA GLY A 676 24.20 7.02 10.14
C GLY A 676 22.75 6.61 9.93
N GLU A 677 22.02 7.26 9.04
CA GLU A 677 20.60 6.95 8.75
C GLU A 677 20.44 6.12 7.49
N THR A 678 21.26 6.33 6.49
CA THR A 678 21.19 5.62 5.20
C THR A 678 22.26 4.53 5.11
N LYS A 679 21.88 3.34 4.66
CA LYS A 679 22.80 2.23 4.42
C LYS A 679 22.51 1.60 3.04
N PRO A 680 23.54 1.48 2.13
CA PRO A 680 24.90 1.99 2.29
C PRO A 680 24.99 3.52 2.12
N GLU A 681 25.83 4.14 2.94
CA GLU A 681 26.14 5.57 2.80
C GLU A 681 26.97 5.81 1.52
N GLY A 682 26.64 6.89 0.80
CA GLY A 682 27.36 7.20 -0.44
C GLY A 682 27.03 8.56 -1.04
N PRO A 683 27.57 8.84 -2.23
CA PRO A 683 27.09 9.96 -3.03
C PRO A 683 25.64 9.74 -3.44
N VAL A 684 24.81 10.79 -3.33
CA VAL A 684 23.43 10.75 -3.78
C VAL A 684 23.37 10.50 -5.28
N ARG A 685 22.48 9.58 -5.70
CA ARG A 685 22.24 9.22 -7.09
C ARG A 685 20.90 9.79 -7.54
N VAL A 686 20.88 10.45 -8.70
CA VAL A 686 19.68 11.07 -9.29
C VAL A 686 19.71 10.84 -10.79
N GLY A 687 18.84 9.99 -11.31
CA GLY A 687 18.72 9.70 -12.74
C GLY A 687 20.03 9.27 -13.41
N ASP A 688 20.94 8.66 -12.65
CA ASP A 688 22.30 8.33 -13.06
C ASP A 688 22.32 7.35 -14.25
N GLY A 689 23.25 7.60 -15.20
CA GLY A 689 23.31 6.91 -16.49
C GLY A 689 22.34 7.47 -17.55
N VAL A 690 21.51 8.44 -17.21
CA VAL A 690 20.61 9.14 -18.15
C VAL A 690 20.82 10.64 -18.06
N LEU A 691 20.61 11.24 -16.90
CA LEU A 691 20.65 12.69 -16.69
C LEU A 691 22.08 13.19 -16.76
N ASP A 692 22.98 12.60 -16.00
CA ASP A 692 24.42 12.91 -15.98
C ASP A 692 25.08 12.62 -17.32
N ASP A 693 24.79 11.48 -17.97
CA ASP A 693 25.31 11.12 -19.30
C ASP A 693 24.84 12.09 -20.38
N PHE A 694 23.58 12.55 -20.32
CA PHE A 694 23.07 13.52 -21.27
C PHE A 694 23.81 14.86 -21.14
N ILE A 695 23.92 15.40 -19.91
CA ILE A 695 24.60 16.65 -19.62
C ILE A 695 26.08 16.57 -20.05
N ALA A 696 26.78 15.48 -19.70
CA ALA A 696 28.20 15.30 -20.04
C ALA A 696 28.43 15.12 -21.55
N SER A 697 27.48 14.54 -22.29
CA SER A 697 27.61 14.31 -23.74
C SER A 697 27.18 15.49 -24.61
N ALA A 698 26.38 16.42 -24.08
CA ALA A 698 25.82 17.55 -24.81
C ALA A 698 26.85 18.45 -25.49
N PRO A 699 28.05 18.77 -24.91
CA PRO A 699 29.07 19.54 -25.61
C PRO A 699 29.55 18.92 -26.93
N GLY A 700 29.46 17.58 -27.06
CA GLY A 700 29.81 16.86 -28.29
C GLY A 700 28.74 16.92 -29.39
N LEU A 701 27.54 17.45 -29.09
CA LEU A 701 26.49 17.68 -30.06
C LEU A 701 26.59 19.05 -30.77
N ALA A 702 27.42 19.95 -30.23
CA ALA A 702 27.57 21.34 -30.66
C ALA A 702 28.30 21.50 -32.02
#